data_c2baea1ba800fb3c8edb3b6f21fa9670
#
_entry.id   c2baea1ba800fb3c8edb3b6f21fa9670
#
_cell.length_a   1.000
_cell.length_b   1.000
_cell.length_c   1.000
_cell.angle_alpha   90.00
_cell.angle_beta   90.00
_cell.angle_gamma   90.00
#
_symmetry.space_group_name_H-M   'P 1'
#
loop_
_entity.id
_entity.type
_entity.pdbx_description
1 polymer ?
#
loop_
_entity_poly.entity_id
_entity_poly.type
_entity_poly.pdbx_seq_one_letter_code
_entity_poly.pdbx_strand_id
1 'polypeptide(L)'
;VSDAWIDMVRRSGASVLHIHCFEESLGHYGVNKAKYPGGVDQLKAVADRARAAGLDVSIHSLTGCISFYDPWVTPVAHSNLIATYTYTLAQPLTKDSTEVVVEELPGPKHDVVTTYTSNGNVLAIDGELITYTGIRREKPYAFTGIIRGKLPYMGHDLPATTADHPAGAKVKYLQQRYFCYYPEPDSPLAVELADSLAGVYNAIGANMIYFDGSEGMKSTYGTAKMASLIVDRLSRKQGAPHIEMSCTNPHFWPFRCTMGAWDNVRFGAKSFEDLHIRANVNGGRKTDFLDGQMGWWAPQLATKAIRSRSLDEVEYFAAKNAGYDFAMSLQGIDANAGLIPDLQEKAVTLIGWYERFRLARAFAPDVQKELATLGHEGELRQNPKTGAWEYAPLRIIRQRILGEGVGDRWTCRLKKAVPATLRIETFYNLSPFESPAATKVFDGAAFASAKRVAAGKTSVAAAATSDPERGDVTRLTAFNDTGATRGAWAGFERTWEGPKYFSVGQAAGIGFWVKGDGSGAILNVQLEHPRIHDLTHADNLVKLDFKGWRYVELLFRERDVDEISRYVWPHRVTHPEYMNRLQTDCVSAVRVYLNEIPVSAGEGVLDSDSTDAAARNPSVDILLSEIKALGLKETTAEDVKLRLNGQKVELPFEEIAAGDWAELEDGVWTLYDEKGGFKERAAGPQLTLKEGENKFRYSADVSGHAAARAEVKVFVRAKPMPALADLTAEQRKALAWEA
;
A
#
# COMPACT_ATOMS: atom_id res chain seq x y z
N VAL A 1 27.20 0.15 -11.46
CA VAL A 1 25.81 0.35 -10.96
C VAL A 1 24.87 0.57 -12.12
N SER A 2 25.11 1.59 -13.00
CA SER A 2 24.20 1.90 -14.12
C SER A 2 24.02 0.76 -15.13
N ASP A 3 25.06 -0.03 -15.40
CA ASP A 3 24.97 -1.15 -16.35
C ASP A 3 24.11 -2.29 -15.78
N ALA A 4 24.19 -2.55 -14.48
CA ALA A 4 23.30 -3.50 -13.81
C ALA A 4 21.83 -3.06 -13.89
N TRP A 5 21.55 -1.75 -13.78
CA TRP A 5 20.19 -1.22 -13.96
C TRP A 5 19.72 -1.32 -15.41
N ILE A 6 20.57 -1.03 -16.38
CA ILE A 6 20.24 -1.17 -17.81
C ILE A 6 19.91 -2.63 -18.14
N ASP A 7 20.72 -3.58 -17.64
CA ASP A 7 20.47 -5.00 -17.80
C ASP A 7 19.13 -5.43 -17.15
N MET A 8 18.88 -4.97 -15.93
CA MET A 8 17.62 -5.26 -15.20
C MET A 8 16.39 -4.76 -15.96
N VAL A 9 16.42 -3.54 -16.48
CA VAL A 9 15.33 -2.96 -17.29
C VAL A 9 15.11 -3.81 -18.54
N ARG A 10 16.15 -4.21 -19.25
CA ARG A 10 16.04 -5.10 -20.43
C ARG A 10 15.43 -6.45 -20.08
N ARG A 11 15.88 -7.07 -18.99
CA ARG A 11 15.37 -8.39 -18.54
C ARG A 11 13.90 -8.33 -18.14
N SER A 12 13.47 -7.25 -17.54
CA SER A 12 12.05 -7.03 -17.20
C SER A 12 11.13 -6.78 -18.41
N GLY A 13 11.70 -6.71 -19.63
CA GLY A 13 10.95 -6.41 -20.85
C GLY A 13 10.55 -4.94 -20.99
N ALA A 14 10.93 -4.08 -20.04
CA ALA A 14 10.65 -2.65 -20.11
C ALA A 14 11.49 -1.96 -21.20
N SER A 15 10.91 -0.93 -21.81
CA SER A 15 11.52 -0.16 -22.91
C SER A 15 12.16 1.15 -22.45
N VAL A 16 11.92 1.57 -21.19
CA VAL A 16 12.36 2.88 -20.68
C VAL A 16 13.15 2.73 -19.38
N LEU A 17 14.34 3.32 -19.33
CA LEU A 17 15.05 3.56 -18.07
C LEU A 17 14.55 4.87 -17.47
N HIS A 18 13.84 4.79 -16.36
CA HIS A 18 13.32 5.96 -15.63
C HIS A 18 14.28 6.38 -14.52
N ILE A 19 14.75 7.63 -14.56
CA ILE A 19 15.70 8.19 -13.59
C ILE A 19 14.97 9.06 -12.59
N HIS A 20 14.98 8.64 -11.33
CA HIS A 20 14.32 9.32 -10.21
C HIS A 20 15.35 9.92 -9.25
N CYS A 21 15.01 11.02 -8.59
CA CYS A 21 15.85 11.70 -7.59
C CYS A 21 17.28 12.01 -8.10
N PHE A 22 17.39 12.48 -9.33
CA PHE A 22 18.69 12.88 -9.93
C PHE A 22 19.14 14.27 -9.46
N GLU A 23 18.20 15.09 -8.99
CA GLU A 23 18.37 16.49 -8.64
C GLU A 23 18.93 16.72 -7.24
N GLU A 24 19.58 17.88 -7.04
CA GLU A 24 19.96 18.41 -5.73
C GLU A 24 18.74 18.98 -5.00
N SER A 25 17.87 19.69 -5.75
CA SER A 25 16.59 20.22 -5.26
C SER A 25 15.58 20.28 -6.39
N LEU A 26 14.31 20.14 -6.05
CA LEU A 26 13.21 20.50 -6.92
C LEU A 26 13.19 22.03 -7.04
N GLY A 27 12.97 22.55 -8.23
CA GLY A 27 13.06 23.95 -8.57
C GLY A 27 14.20 24.20 -9.55
N HIS A 28 15.42 24.34 -9.08
CA HIS A 28 16.59 24.50 -9.97
C HIS A 28 16.99 23.23 -10.70
N TYR A 29 16.60 22.06 -10.21
CA TYR A 29 16.90 20.76 -10.83
C TYR A 29 18.40 20.55 -11.16
N GLY A 30 19.31 21.16 -10.42
CA GLY A 30 20.74 20.89 -10.52
C GLY A 30 21.03 19.41 -10.28
N VAL A 31 21.89 18.79 -11.10
CA VAL A 31 22.21 17.37 -10.93
C VAL A 31 22.99 17.14 -9.65
N ASN A 32 22.52 16.23 -8.81
CA ASN A 32 23.07 15.92 -7.50
C ASN A 32 24.48 15.34 -7.61
N LYS A 33 25.48 16.11 -7.20
CA LYS A 33 26.91 15.75 -7.31
C LYS A 33 27.34 14.64 -6.35
N ALA A 34 26.57 14.35 -5.29
CA ALA A 34 26.84 13.20 -4.44
C ALA A 34 26.49 11.88 -5.15
N LYS A 35 25.47 11.90 -6.02
CA LYS A 35 25.07 10.75 -6.84
C LYS A 35 25.81 10.71 -8.19
N TYR A 36 26.02 11.86 -8.78
CA TYR A 36 26.65 12.05 -10.08
C TYR A 36 27.81 13.07 -9.95
N PRO A 37 29.01 12.67 -9.49
CA PRO A 37 30.12 13.61 -9.26
C PRO A 37 30.50 14.45 -10.48
N GLY A 38 30.31 13.91 -11.69
CA GLY A 38 30.50 14.62 -12.96
C GLY A 38 29.32 15.49 -13.40
N GLY A 39 28.29 15.64 -12.53
CA GLY A 39 27.13 16.47 -12.83
C GLY A 39 26.31 15.95 -14.02
N VAL A 40 25.81 16.89 -14.84
CA VAL A 40 24.96 16.59 -16.00
C VAL A 40 25.66 15.74 -17.05
N ASP A 41 26.97 15.87 -17.22
CA ASP A 41 27.72 15.07 -18.18
C ASP A 41 27.76 13.59 -17.80
N GLN A 42 27.89 13.30 -16.52
CA GLN A 42 27.83 11.93 -16.03
C GLN A 42 26.42 11.35 -16.15
N LEU A 43 25.38 12.12 -15.84
CA LEU A 43 23.98 11.71 -16.02
C LEU A 43 23.70 11.44 -17.51
N LYS A 44 24.20 12.32 -18.40
CA LYS A 44 24.14 12.13 -19.85
C LYS A 44 24.82 10.84 -20.30
N ALA A 45 26.01 10.54 -19.76
CA ALA A 45 26.70 9.29 -20.08
C ALA A 45 25.92 8.04 -19.69
N VAL A 46 25.12 8.08 -18.60
CA VAL A 46 24.20 7.00 -18.24
C VAL A 46 23.08 6.90 -19.28
N ALA A 47 22.49 8.03 -19.66
CA ALA A 47 21.43 8.07 -20.66
C ALA A 47 21.91 7.57 -22.04
N ASP A 48 23.15 7.95 -22.46
CA ASP A 48 23.73 7.48 -23.71
C ASP A 48 23.93 5.96 -23.73
N ARG A 49 24.39 5.36 -22.62
CA ARG A 49 24.50 3.90 -22.49
C ARG A 49 23.14 3.20 -22.53
N ALA A 50 22.13 3.76 -21.88
CA ALA A 50 20.77 3.21 -21.94
C ALA A 50 20.26 3.18 -23.40
N ARG A 51 20.42 4.28 -24.14
CA ARG A 51 20.05 4.34 -25.55
C ARG A 51 20.85 3.38 -26.42
N ALA A 52 22.16 3.25 -26.17
CA ALA A 52 22.99 2.27 -26.87
C ALA A 52 22.54 0.82 -26.63
N ALA A 53 21.91 0.57 -25.48
CA ALA A 53 21.29 -0.71 -25.14
C ALA A 53 19.84 -0.86 -25.68
N GLY A 54 19.34 0.11 -26.46
CA GLY A 54 18.00 0.07 -27.06
C GLY A 54 16.89 0.56 -26.13
N LEU A 55 17.21 1.26 -25.04
CA LEU A 55 16.22 1.80 -24.10
C LEU A 55 15.99 3.28 -24.34
N ASP A 56 14.77 3.70 -24.17
CA ASP A 56 14.42 5.10 -23.97
C ASP A 56 14.83 5.59 -22.58
N VAL A 57 14.92 6.90 -22.38
CA VAL A 57 15.32 7.51 -21.12
C VAL A 57 14.26 8.48 -20.64
N SER A 58 13.84 8.28 -19.39
CA SER A 58 12.85 9.13 -18.71
C SER A 58 13.46 9.80 -17.47
N ILE A 59 12.95 10.97 -17.14
CA ILE A 59 13.18 11.60 -15.84
C ILE A 59 11.87 11.80 -15.08
N HIS A 60 11.98 11.74 -13.76
CA HIS A 60 10.89 12.05 -12.84
C HIS A 60 10.90 13.53 -12.48
N SER A 61 9.71 14.13 -12.36
CA SER A 61 9.57 15.48 -11.82
C SER A 61 8.39 15.56 -10.88
N LEU A 62 8.50 16.41 -9.86
CA LEU A 62 7.35 16.88 -9.10
C LEU A 62 6.95 18.24 -9.69
N THR A 63 5.96 18.19 -10.56
CA THR A 63 5.61 19.31 -11.46
C THR A 63 5.20 20.57 -10.70
N GLY A 64 5.98 21.65 -10.88
CA GLY A 64 5.78 22.91 -10.17
C GLY A 64 6.26 22.93 -8.72
N CYS A 65 6.71 21.80 -8.18
CA CYS A 65 7.27 21.75 -6.84
C CYS A 65 8.62 22.45 -6.74
N ILE A 66 8.81 23.21 -5.68
CA ILE A 66 10.08 23.83 -5.29
C ILE A 66 10.39 23.36 -3.86
N SER A 67 11.49 22.66 -3.69
CA SER A 67 11.92 22.17 -2.38
C SER A 67 12.12 23.32 -1.40
N PHE A 68 11.78 23.10 -0.13
CA PHE A 68 11.98 24.14 0.90
C PHE A 68 13.45 24.58 1.07
N TYR A 69 14.40 23.75 0.70
CA TYR A 69 15.86 24.06 0.73
C TYR A 69 16.39 24.59 -0.61
N ASP A 70 15.54 24.74 -1.63
CA ASP A 70 15.91 25.34 -2.91
C ASP A 70 16.18 26.84 -2.75
N PRO A 71 17.18 27.43 -3.46
CA PRO A 71 17.49 28.86 -3.37
C PRO A 71 16.32 29.82 -3.64
N TRP A 72 15.27 29.39 -4.34
CA TRP A 72 14.04 30.18 -4.51
C TRP A 72 13.15 30.21 -3.26
N VAL A 73 13.42 29.35 -2.27
CA VAL A 73 12.65 29.31 -1.01
C VAL A 73 13.51 29.76 0.17
N THR A 74 14.73 29.26 0.28
CA THR A 74 15.64 29.57 1.39
C THR A 74 17.00 30.02 0.88
N PRO A 75 17.64 31.00 1.55
CA PRO A 75 17.24 31.64 2.81
C PRO A 75 16.17 32.71 2.68
N VAL A 76 15.89 33.21 1.46
CA VAL A 76 14.94 34.30 1.18
C VAL A 76 13.88 33.78 0.22
N ALA A 77 12.63 33.82 0.65
CA ALA A 77 11.52 33.32 -0.16
C ALA A 77 11.28 34.25 -1.40
N HIS A 78 11.24 33.64 -2.58
CA HIS A 78 10.98 34.36 -3.84
C HIS A 78 9.58 34.98 -3.82
N SER A 79 9.46 36.21 -4.28
CA SER A 79 8.21 36.99 -4.26
C SER A 79 7.07 36.38 -5.08
N ASN A 80 7.37 35.53 -6.07
CA ASN A 80 6.39 34.80 -6.89
C ASN A 80 6.03 33.40 -6.40
N LEU A 81 6.35 33.03 -5.15
CA LEU A 81 5.78 31.84 -4.54
C LEU A 81 4.28 32.05 -4.29
N ILE A 82 3.47 31.01 -4.54
CA ILE A 82 2.02 31.09 -4.33
C ILE A 82 1.72 31.38 -2.86
N ALA A 83 0.92 32.41 -2.63
CA ALA A 83 0.29 32.66 -1.36
C ALA A 83 -1.20 32.29 -1.43
N THR A 84 -1.64 31.39 -0.55
CA THR A 84 -3.07 31.06 -0.44
C THR A 84 -3.87 32.25 0.08
N TYR A 85 -3.24 33.02 1.01
CA TYR A 85 -3.79 34.27 1.55
C TYR A 85 -2.68 35.30 1.71
N THR A 86 -3.06 36.58 1.64
CA THR A 86 -2.19 37.69 1.94
C THR A 86 -2.87 38.58 2.97
N TYR A 87 -2.20 38.86 4.06
CA TYR A 87 -2.64 39.72 5.16
C TYR A 87 -1.83 41.01 5.16
N THR A 88 -2.32 41.96 5.92
CA THR A 88 -1.63 43.22 6.19
C THR A 88 -1.13 43.25 7.63
N LEU A 89 0.13 43.52 7.83
CA LEU A 89 0.71 43.63 9.17
C LEU A 89 0.10 44.84 9.90
N ALA A 90 -0.62 44.60 11.01
CA ALA A 90 -1.37 45.65 11.72
C ALA A 90 -0.48 46.56 12.57
N GLN A 91 0.68 46.08 12.96
CA GLN A 91 1.69 46.82 13.76
C GLN A 91 3.10 46.39 13.35
N PRO A 92 4.14 47.19 13.61
CA PRO A 92 5.50 46.78 13.30
C PRO A 92 5.87 45.42 13.91
N LEU A 93 6.50 44.58 13.14
CA LEU A 93 7.08 43.29 13.60
C LEU A 93 8.58 43.51 13.81
N THR A 94 8.99 43.62 15.06
CA THR A 94 10.40 43.73 15.43
C THR A 94 11.06 42.37 15.59
N LYS A 95 12.39 42.33 15.69
CA LYS A 95 13.14 41.09 15.90
C LYS A 95 12.71 40.33 17.17
N ASP A 96 12.23 41.07 18.18
CA ASP A 96 11.83 40.52 19.49
C ASP A 96 10.34 40.17 19.57
N SER A 97 9.58 40.40 18.50
CA SER A 97 8.14 40.10 18.44
C SER A 97 7.89 38.59 18.56
N THR A 98 6.90 38.24 19.38
CA THR A 98 6.47 36.81 19.59
C THR A 98 5.22 36.41 18.80
N GLU A 99 4.63 37.35 18.08
CA GLU A 99 3.45 37.14 17.25
C GLU A 99 3.45 38.07 16.03
N VAL A 100 2.77 37.63 14.98
CA VAL A 100 2.50 38.44 13.78
C VAL A 100 1.05 38.91 13.85
N VAL A 101 0.85 40.20 14.19
CA VAL A 101 -0.48 40.77 14.30
C VAL A 101 -0.93 41.29 12.94
N VAL A 102 -2.12 40.88 12.50
CA VAL A 102 -2.67 41.19 11.17
C VAL A 102 -4.02 41.90 11.25
N GLU A 103 -4.35 42.68 10.22
CA GLU A 103 -5.61 43.41 10.13
C GLU A 103 -6.80 42.48 9.83
N GLU A 104 -6.58 41.48 8.96
CA GLU A 104 -7.61 40.56 8.50
C GLU A 104 -7.72 39.32 9.37
N LEU A 105 -8.92 38.75 9.48
CA LEU A 105 -9.18 37.52 10.20
C LEU A 105 -8.43 36.33 9.51
N PRO A 106 -7.55 35.63 10.22
CA PRO A 106 -6.91 34.43 9.65
C PRO A 106 -7.91 33.37 9.23
N GLY A 107 -7.70 32.80 8.04
CA GLY A 107 -8.59 31.84 7.44
C GLY A 107 -8.76 30.55 8.27
N PRO A 108 -9.87 29.81 8.09
CA PRO A 108 -10.22 28.64 8.93
C PRO A 108 -9.28 27.45 8.74
N LYS A 109 -8.51 27.39 7.66
CA LYS A 109 -7.60 26.29 7.33
C LYS A 109 -6.13 26.58 7.61
N HIS A 110 -5.83 27.52 8.50
CA HIS A 110 -4.47 27.90 8.85
C HIS A 110 -3.98 27.23 10.12
N ASP A 111 -4.75 26.31 10.67
CA ASP A 111 -4.31 25.53 11.84
C ASP A 111 -3.03 24.78 11.50
N VAL A 112 -2.14 24.71 12.48
CA VAL A 112 -0.84 24.06 12.32
C VAL A 112 -1.03 22.60 11.97
N VAL A 113 -0.73 22.24 10.74
CA VAL A 113 -0.77 20.87 10.26
C VAL A 113 0.58 20.56 9.62
N THR A 114 1.27 19.59 10.18
CA THR A 114 2.64 19.21 9.79
C THR A 114 2.67 17.84 9.14
N THR A 115 1.74 17.58 8.24
CA THR A 115 1.69 16.30 7.54
C THR A 115 2.15 16.48 6.10
N TYR A 116 2.59 15.37 5.50
CA TYR A 116 3.15 15.33 4.15
C TYR A 116 2.27 16.03 3.08
N THR A 117 0.96 16.00 3.25
CA THR A 117 0.03 16.50 2.22
C THR A 117 -0.72 17.76 2.60
N SER A 118 -0.46 18.36 3.77
CA SER A 118 -1.19 19.52 4.22
C SER A 118 -0.38 20.80 4.18
N ASN A 119 -1.11 21.93 4.21
CA ASN A 119 -0.52 23.25 4.27
C ASN A 119 0.39 23.34 5.50
N GLY A 120 1.59 23.84 5.28
CA GLY A 120 2.47 24.20 6.35
C GLY A 120 2.00 25.46 7.09
N ASN A 121 2.66 25.77 8.18
CA ASN A 121 2.42 26.93 9.00
C ASN A 121 3.47 28.01 8.69
N VAL A 122 3.67 28.35 7.40
CA VAL A 122 4.73 29.24 6.98
C VAL A 122 4.17 30.56 6.40
N LEU A 123 4.61 31.66 6.99
CA LEU A 123 4.39 33.01 6.51
C LEU A 123 5.66 33.52 5.83
N ALA A 124 5.49 34.38 4.85
CA ALA A 124 6.59 35.17 4.26
C ALA A 124 6.28 36.65 4.35
N ILE A 125 7.24 37.44 4.85
CA ILE A 125 7.18 38.90 4.91
C ILE A 125 8.49 39.41 4.33
N ASP A 126 8.40 40.14 3.22
CA ASP A 126 9.58 40.70 2.50
C ASP A 126 10.69 39.64 2.23
N GLY A 127 10.27 38.39 2.04
CA GLY A 127 11.15 37.24 1.81
C GLY A 127 11.61 36.52 3.05
N GLU A 128 11.43 37.06 4.27
CA GLU A 128 11.66 36.35 5.50
C GLU A 128 10.61 35.25 5.71
N LEU A 129 11.03 34.02 6.01
CA LEU A 129 10.16 32.89 6.37
C LEU A 129 9.97 32.83 7.89
N ILE A 130 8.71 32.84 8.31
CA ILE A 130 8.28 32.80 9.70
C ILE A 130 7.33 31.63 9.90
N THR A 131 7.61 30.72 10.82
CA THR A 131 6.65 29.68 11.24
C THR A 131 5.89 30.11 12.47
N TYR A 132 4.70 29.54 12.68
CA TYR A 132 3.86 29.82 13.86
C TYR A 132 3.30 28.51 14.43
N THR A 133 2.87 28.55 15.70
CA THR A 133 2.30 27.39 16.39
C THR A 133 0.85 27.57 16.80
N GLY A 134 0.30 28.79 16.68
CA GLY A 134 -1.08 29.07 17.03
C GLY A 134 -1.65 30.26 16.27
N ILE A 135 -2.95 30.43 16.37
CA ILE A 135 -3.69 31.52 15.73
C ILE A 135 -4.69 32.11 16.72
N ARG A 136 -4.67 33.45 16.87
CA ARG A 136 -5.70 34.20 17.58
C ARG A 136 -6.70 34.76 16.59
N ARG A 137 -7.95 34.25 16.63
CA ARG A 137 -9.06 34.68 15.75
C ARG A 137 -9.98 35.73 16.38
N GLU A 138 -9.61 36.22 17.56
CA GLU A 138 -10.22 37.36 18.22
C GLU A 138 -9.31 38.59 18.05
N LYS A 139 -9.92 39.79 17.95
CA LYS A 139 -9.12 41.02 17.79
C LYS A 139 -8.26 41.31 19.03
N PRO A 140 -7.01 41.69 18.87
CA PRO A 140 -6.29 41.83 17.60
C PRO A 140 -5.92 40.45 17.03
N TYR A 141 -6.21 40.24 15.75
CA TYR A 141 -5.90 38.97 15.06
C TYR A 141 -4.40 38.75 14.97
N ALA A 142 -3.95 37.50 15.19
CA ALA A 142 -2.53 37.24 15.14
C ALA A 142 -2.20 35.76 14.83
N PHE A 143 -1.05 35.55 14.22
CA PHE A 143 -0.35 34.28 14.25
C PHE A 143 0.60 34.29 15.45
N THR A 144 0.45 33.31 16.35
CA THR A 144 1.11 33.29 17.66
C THR A 144 2.15 32.18 17.78
N GLY A 145 3.07 32.32 18.75
CA GLY A 145 4.14 31.35 18.93
C GLY A 145 5.04 31.27 17.70
N ILE A 146 5.42 32.45 17.18
CA ILE A 146 6.23 32.53 15.96
C ILE A 146 7.66 32.07 16.22
N ILE A 147 8.23 31.42 15.21
CA ILE A 147 9.62 31.01 15.17
C ILE A 147 10.24 31.62 13.92
N ARG A 148 11.30 32.36 14.12
CA ARG A 148 12.04 33.07 13.08
C ARG A 148 13.44 32.46 12.93
N GLY A 149 13.97 32.48 11.71
CA GLY A 149 15.28 31.90 11.42
C GLY A 149 15.35 30.38 11.42
N LYS A 150 14.20 29.67 11.49
CA LYS A 150 14.10 28.21 11.48
C LYS A 150 12.84 27.72 10.80
N LEU A 151 12.93 26.50 10.21
CA LEU A 151 11.79 25.69 9.81
C LEU A 151 11.78 24.40 10.65
N PRO A 152 11.22 24.41 11.88
CA PRO A 152 11.45 23.37 12.89
C PRO A 152 11.00 21.96 12.47
N TYR A 153 9.88 21.87 11.74
CA TYR A 153 9.32 20.59 11.29
C TYR A 153 10.16 19.91 10.19
N MET A 154 11.12 20.62 9.59
CA MET A 154 12.03 20.12 8.57
C MET A 154 13.45 19.89 9.10
N GLY A 155 13.71 20.26 10.36
CA GLY A 155 15.03 20.14 10.98
C GLY A 155 16.09 21.05 10.38
N HIS A 156 15.70 22.13 9.67
CA HIS A 156 16.61 23.04 9.01
C HIS A 156 16.66 24.40 9.71
N ASP A 157 17.88 24.83 10.06
CA ASP A 157 18.14 26.21 10.44
C ASP A 157 18.21 27.07 9.18
N LEU A 158 17.49 28.17 9.18
CA LEU A 158 17.62 29.18 8.14
C LEU A 158 18.79 30.10 8.48
N PRO A 159 19.57 30.57 7.50
CA PRO A 159 20.48 31.68 7.72
C PRO A 159 19.72 32.88 8.33
N ALA A 160 20.38 33.67 9.13
CA ALA A 160 19.77 34.79 9.84
C ALA A 160 19.18 35.83 8.85
N THR A 161 17.92 35.67 8.52
CA THR A 161 17.16 36.59 7.65
C THR A 161 16.18 37.43 8.44
N THR A 162 16.20 37.30 9.76
CA THR A 162 15.29 38.01 10.67
C THR A 162 15.48 39.53 10.56
N ALA A 163 14.43 40.23 10.15
CA ALA A 163 14.43 41.68 9.97
C ALA A 163 13.23 42.33 10.66
N ASP A 164 13.31 43.65 10.87
CA ASP A 164 12.15 44.43 11.30
C ASP A 164 11.28 44.73 10.10
N HIS A 165 9.95 44.58 10.25
CA HIS A 165 8.97 44.91 9.20
C HIS A 165 8.01 45.98 9.66
N PRO A 166 7.75 47.01 8.85
CA PRO A 166 6.83 48.08 9.21
C PRO A 166 5.36 47.63 9.18
N ALA A 167 4.51 48.30 9.94
CA ALA A 167 3.08 48.14 9.79
C ALA A 167 2.68 48.41 8.31
N GLY A 168 1.68 47.66 7.84
CA GLY A 168 1.25 47.69 6.43
C GLY A 168 2.02 46.74 5.49
N ALA A 169 3.13 46.14 5.95
CA ALA A 169 3.82 45.09 5.19
C ALA A 169 2.90 43.93 4.85
N LYS A 170 3.12 43.28 3.72
CA LYS A 170 2.30 42.15 3.28
C LYS A 170 2.80 40.84 3.90
N VAL A 171 1.90 40.17 4.57
CA VAL A 171 2.13 38.86 5.21
C VAL A 171 1.51 37.77 4.32
N LYS A 172 2.32 37.05 3.58
CA LYS A 172 1.90 35.97 2.70
C LYS A 172 1.82 34.66 3.45
N TYR A 173 0.65 34.03 3.48
CA TYR A 173 0.53 32.64 3.89
C TYR A 173 0.85 31.75 2.69
N LEU A 174 2.04 31.14 2.70
CA LEU A 174 2.55 30.38 1.58
C LEU A 174 1.82 29.06 1.44
N GLN A 175 1.48 28.70 0.20
CA GLN A 175 0.95 27.39 -0.11
C GLN A 175 2.06 26.34 -0.03
N GLN A 176 1.85 25.33 0.81
CA GLN A 176 2.75 24.20 0.93
C GLN A 176 2.00 22.90 0.73
N ARG A 177 2.58 21.97 -0.05
CA ARG A 177 2.12 20.61 -0.19
C ARG A 177 3.33 19.72 -0.50
N TYR A 178 3.35 18.48 -0.01
CA TYR A 178 4.49 17.57 -0.14
C TYR A 178 5.82 18.16 0.37
N PHE A 179 5.75 19.03 1.38
CA PHE A 179 6.88 19.84 1.86
C PHE A 179 7.52 20.74 0.79
N CYS A 180 6.79 21.04 -0.28
CA CYS A 180 7.22 21.88 -1.36
C CYS A 180 6.37 23.15 -1.46
N TYR A 181 6.94 24.16 -2.08
CA TYR A 181 6.30 25.40 -2.48
C TYR A 181 6.08 25.42 -3.98
N TYR A 182 5.30 26.36 -4.48
CA TYR A 182 4.90 26.41 -5.88
C TYR A 182 5.02 27.83 -6.42
N PRO A 183 5.38 28.03 -7.72
CA PRO A 183 5.39 29.35 -8.33
C PRO A 183 3.98 29.76 -8.70
N GLU A 184 3.69 31.09 -8.68
CA GLU A 184 2.51 31.64 -9.33
C GLU A 184 2.56 31.28 -10.83
N PRO A 185 1.47 30.71 -11.43
CA PRO A 185 1.52 30.11 -12.77
C PRO A 185 1.91 31.07 -13.90
N ASP A 186 1.58 32.34 -13.77
CA ASP A 186 1.85 33.35 -14.78
C ASP A 186 3.08 34.22 -14.43
N SER A 187 3.92 33.76 -13.52
CA SER A 187 5.10 34.48 -13.05
C SER A 187 6.38 34.10 -13.82
N PRO A 188 7.41 34.97 -13.80
CA PRO A 188 8.74 34.63 -14.27
C PRO A 188 9.31 33.37 -13.61
N LEU A 189 9.04 33.16 -12.30
CA LEU A 189 9.50 31.98 -11.55
C LEU A 189 8.97 30.65 -12.14
N ALA A 190 7.73 30.62 -12.63
CA ALA A 190 7.19 29.46 -13.32
C ALA A 190 7.94 29.14 -14.62
N VAL A 191 8.33 30.21 -15.34
CA VAL A 191 9.14 30.09 -16.58
C VAL A 191 10.53 29.58 -16.25
N GLU A 192 11.20 30.13 -15.25
CA GLU A 192 12.54 29.72 -14.82
C GLU A 192 12.57 28.26 -14.35
N LEU A 193 11.54 27.82 -13.61
CA LEU A 193 11.40 26.42 -13.20
C LEU A 193 11.25 25.50 -14.43
N ALA A 194 10.42 25.89 -15.39
CA ALA A 194 10.24 25.12 -16.62
C ALA A 194 11.54 25.04 -17.43
N ASP A 195 12.30 26.16 -17.51
CA ASP A 195 13.61 26.20 -18.18
C ASP A 195 14.63 25.28 -17.48
N SER A 196 14.64 25.29 -16.14
CA SER A 196 15.55 24.46 -15.35
C SER A 196 15.32 22.96 -15.58
N LEU A 197 14.07 22.51 -15.47
CA LEU A 197 13.72 21.09 -15.66
C LEU A 197 13.94 20.65 -17.11
N ALA A 198 13.45 21.43 -18.08
CA ALA A 198 13.65 21.12 -19.49
C ALA A 198 15.14 21.19 -19.88
N GLY A 199 15.93 22.02 -19.23
CA GLY A 199 17.38 22.10 -19.40
C GLY A 199 18.07 20.74 -19.17
N VAL A 200 17.76 20.07 -18.06
CA VAL A 200 18.32 18.75 -17.76
C VAL A 200 17.78 17.70 -18.72
N TYR A 201 16.45 17.66 -18.95
CA TYR A 201 15.85 16.76 -19.94
C TYR A 201 16.56 16.84 -21.30
N ASN A 202 16.74 18.05 -21.81
CA ASN A 202 17.36 18.30 -23.11
C ASN A 202 18.85 17.95 -23.11
N ALA A 203 19.57 18.26 -22.05
CA ALA A 203 21.01 18.01 -21.94
C ALA A 203 21.34 16.51 -21.97
N ILE A 204 20.55 15.68 -21.31
CA ILE A 204 20.75 14.23 -21.30
C ILE A 204 20.14 13.53 -22.52
N GLY A 205 19.34 14.25 -23.32
CA GLY A 205 18.61 13.68 -24.47
C GLY A 205 17.52 12.71 -24.04
N ALA A 206 16.79 13.00 -22.99
CA ALA A 206 15.62 12.23 -22.61
C ALA A 206 14.53 12.32 -23.67
N ASN A 207 13.66 11.32 -23.74
CA ASN A 207 12.51 11.27 -24.64
C ASN A 207 11.19 10.92 -23.91
N MET A 208 11.27 10.74 -22.58
CA MET A 208 10.11 10.60 -21.73
C MET A 208 10.27 11.45 -20.47
N ILE A 209 9.16 11.97 -19.96
CA ILE A 209 9.08 12.65 -18.65
C ILE A 209 7.82 12.22 -17.90
N TYR A 210 7.96 12.03 -16.59
CA TYR A 210 6.84 11.78 -15.68
C TYR A 210 6.56 13.02 -14.84
N PHE A 211 5.33 13.52 -14.92
CA PHE A 211 4.82 14.63 -14.13
C PHE A 211 4.05 14.15 -12.92
N ASP A 212 4.65 14.30 -11.75
CA ASP A 212 4.04 14.00 -10.45
C ASP A 212 3.79 15.31 -9.65
N GLY A 213 3.05 15.21 -8.56
CA GLY A 213 2.88 16.28 -7.57
C GLY A 213 2.16 17.55 -8.06
N SER A 214 1.66 17.56 -9.28
CA SER A 214 1.03 18.75 -9.89
C SER A 214 -0.29 19.16 -9.21
N GLU A 215 -0.92 18.28 -8.46
CA GLU A 215 -2.10 18.56 -7.64
C GLU A 215 -1.84 19.53 -6.48
N GLY A 216 -0.57 19.81 -6.19
CA GLY A 216 -0.14 20.88 -5.26
C GLY A 216 -0.32 22.30 -5.77
N MET A 217 -0.48 22.49 -7.07
CA MET A 217 -0.74 23.81 -7.65
C MET A 217 -2.10 24.37 -7.20
N LYS A 218 -2.21 25.70 -7.14
CA LYS A 218 -3.38 26.42 -6.62
C LYS A 218 -4.70 26.12 -7.35
N SER A 219 -4.63 25.73 -8.61
CA SER A 219 -5.80 25.51 -9.46
C SER A 219 -5.50 24.54 -10.60
N THR A 220 -6.55 23.98 -11.21
CA THR A 220 -6.48 23.21 -12.44
C THR A 220 -5.74 23.96 -13.55
N TYR A 221 -6.00 25.26 -13.68
CA TYR A 221 -5.29 26.15 -14.60
C TYR A 221 -3.79 26.18 -14.30
N GLY A 222 -3.40 26.42 -13.05
CA GLY A 222 -1.99 26.48 -12.66
C GLY A 222 -1.24 25.19 -12.96
N THR A 223 -1.86 24.04 -12.68
CA THR A 223 -1.32 22.72 -13.00
C THR A 223 -1.10 22.56 -14.51
N ALA A 224 -2.12 22.88 -15.32
CA ALA A 224 -2.04 22.76 -16.78
C ALA A 224 -1.03 23.74 -17.39
N LYS A 225 -1.00 24.97 -16.90
CA LYS A 225 -0.05 25.99 -17.34
C LYS A 225 1.39 25.58 -17.09
N MET A 226 1.69 25.07 -15.89
CA MET A 226 3.03 24.63 -15.54
C MET A 226 3.48 23.46 -16.41
N ALA A 227 2.63 22.45 -16.59
CA ALA A 227 2.92 21.32 -17.47
C ALA A 227 3.16 21.78 -18.91
N SER A 228 2.31 22.69 -19.44
CA SER A 228 2.46 23.24 -20.79
C SER A 228 3.78 24.01 -20.96
N LEU A 229 4.15 24.82 -19.96
CA LEU A 229 5.42 25.57 -20.00
C LEU A 229 6.62 24.64 -20.12
N ILE A 230 6.59 23.49 -19.41
CA ILE A 230 7.66 22.48 -19.48
C ILE A 230 7.63 21.80 -20.85
N VAL A 231 6.46 21.28 -21.27
CA VAL A 231 6.31 20.54 -22.54
C VAL A 231 6.75 21.35 -23.75
N ASP A 232 6.44 22.64 -23.79
CA ASP A 232 6.86 23.56 -24.87
C ASP A 232 8.39 23.67 -24.99
N ARG A 233 9.13 23.33 -23.94
CA ARG A 233 10.59 23.46 -23.86
C ARG A 233 11.31 22.14 -24.09
N LEU A 234 10.59 21.02 -24.09
CA LEU A 234 11.19 19.69 -24.27
C LEU A 234 11.71 19.53 -25.72
N SER A 235 12.94 19.08 -25.85
CA SER A 235 13.55 18.76 -27.14
C SER A 235 12.85 17.58 -27.80
N ARG A 236 12.63 17.67 -29.09
CA ARG A 236 12.10 16.59 -29.93
C ARG A 236 13.17 15.89 -30.76
N LYS A 237 14.45 16.08 -30.42
CA LYS A 237 15.58 15.44 -31.14
C LYS A 237 15.56 13.92 -31.08
N GLN A 238 14.99 13.37 -30.03
CA GLN A 238 14.81 11.91 -29.82
C GLN A 238 13.37 11.44 -30.16
N GLY A 239 12.63 12.21 -30.91
CA GLY A 239 11.23 11.96 -31.23
C GLY A 239 10.27 12.82 -30.39
N ALA A 240 8.97 12.58 -30.53
CA ALA A 240 7.97 13.25 -29.71
C ALA A 240 8.12 12.79 -28.24
N PRO A 241 8.13 13.71 -27.27
CA PRO A 241 8.21 13.34 -25.88
C PRO A 241 7.04 12.45 -25.45
N HIS A 242 7.34 11.33 -24.80
CA HIS A 242 6.33 10.54 -24.12
C HIS A 242 6.09 11.16 -22.74
N ILE A 243 4.82 11.50 -22.44
CA ILE A 243 4.46 12.22 -21.21
C ILE A 243 3.47 11.41 -20.40
N GLU A 244 3.88 11.09 -19.19
CA GLU A 244 3.04 10.46 -18.19
C GLU A 244 2.78 11.39 -17.01
N MET A 245 1.65 11.20 -16.31
CA MET A 245 1.22 12.13 -15.26
C MET A 245 0.48 11.37 -14.16
N SER A 246 0.76 11.71 -12.90
CA SER A 246 0.08 11.14 -11.73
C SER A 246 -1.38 11.57 -11.62
N CYS A 247 -1.72 12.79 -12.03
CA CYS A 247 -3.08 13.28 -11.91
C CYS A 247 -3.81 13.39 -13.26
N THR A 248 -5.13 13.29 -13.20
CA THR A 248 -6.01 13.45 -14.36
C THR A 248 -6.61 14.84 -14.38
N ASN A 249 -6.46 15.51 -15.53
CA ASN A 249 -7.02 16.83 -15.76
C ASN A 249 -7.37 16.94 -17.25
N PRO A 250 -8.57 17.39 -17.64
CA PRO A 250 -8.95 17.55 -19.04
C PRO A 250 -7.97 18.41 -19.85
N HIS A 251 -7.31 19.36 -19.23
CA HIS A 251 -6.32 20.22 -19.90
C HIS A 251 -5.00 19.51 -20.25
N PHE A 252 -4.78 18.28 -19.75
CA PHE A 252 -3.60 17.48 -20.09
C PHE A 252 -3.77 16.63 -21.35
N TRP A 253 -4.99 16.49 -21.82
CA TRP A 253 -5.30 15.65 -22.96
C TRP A 253 -4.42 15.92 -24.20
N PRO A 254 -4.00 17.17 -24.53
CA PRO A 254 -3.18 17.45 -25.71
C PRO A 254 -1.77 16.85 -25.70
N PHE A 255 -1.24 16.48 -24.55
CA PHE A 255 0.14 15.99 -24.44
C PHE A 255 0.31 14.72 -23.59
N ARG A 256 -0.68 14.33 -22.84
CA ARG A 256 -0.67 13.11 -22.07
C ARG A 256 -0.78 11.87 -22.96
N CYS A 257 0.07 10.85 -22.71
CA CYS A 257 0.13 9.65 -23.54
C CYS A 257 -0.71 8.50 -23.01
N THR A 258 -0.80 8.36 -21.68
CA THR A 258 -1.51 7.25 -21.02
C THR A 258 -2.40 7.73 -19.89
N MET A 259 -3.30 6.85 -19.44
CA MET A 259 -4.24 7.09 -18.35
C MET A 259 -3.91 6.22 -17.16
N GLY A 260 -3.86 6.81 -15.98
CA GLY A 260 -3.56 6.16 -14.72
C GLY A 260 -2.04 6.10 -14.47
N ALA A 261 -1.65 6.39 -13.28
CA ALA A 261 -0.31 6.21 -12.74
C ALA A 261 -0.48 6.16 -11.22
N TRP A 262 -0.62 4.95 -10.70
CA TRP A 262 -1.02 4.73 -9.31
C TRP A 262 0.16 4.29 -8.48
N ASP A 263 0.20 4.72 -7.24
CA ASP A 263 1.24 4.29 -6.32
C ASP A 263 1.10 2.81 -5.97
N ASN A 264 2.25 2.14 -5.79
CA ASN A 264 2.27 0.78 -5.31
C ASN A 264 1.66 0.66 -3.92
N VAL A 265 0.83 -0.36 -3.74
CA VAL A 265 0.25 -0.70 -2.44
C VAL A 265 1.09 -1.74 -1.70
N ARG A 266 1.02 -1.71 -0.38
CA ARG A 266 1.76 -2.62 0.50
C ARG A 266 0.98 -3.88 0.85
N PHE A 267 -0.35 -3.81 0.75
CA PHE A 267 -1.29 -4.88 1.06
C PHE A 267 -2.32 -4.97 -0.07
N GLY A 268 -2.82 -6.16 -0.37
CA GLY A 268 -3.89 -6.34 -1.34
C GLY A 268 -3.52 -6.05 -2.78
N ALA A 269 -2.42 -6.63 -3.27
CA ALA A 269 -1.94 -6.39 -4.63
C ALA A 269 -2.97 -6.71 -5.71
N LYS A 270 -3.64 -7.84 -5.61
CA LYS A 270 -4.61 -8.30 -6.64
C LYS A 270 -5.86 -7.43 -6.69
N SER A 271 -6.43 -7.08 -5.54
CA SER A 271 -7.61 -6.19 -5.49
C SER A 271 -7.29 -4.77 -5.91
N PHE A 272 -6.10 -4.28 -5.61
CA PHE A 272 -5.60 -3.01 -6.12
C PHE A 272 -5.56 -2.99 -7.64
N GLU A 273 -4.98 -4.02 -8.23
CA GLU A 273 -4.87 -4.14 -9.67
C GLU A 273 -6.24 -4.23 -10.35
N ASP A 274 -7.12 -5.09 -9.85
CA ASP A 274 -8.48 -5.22 -10.33
C ASP A 274 -9.25 -3.89 -10.32
N LEU A 275 -9.06 -3.08 -9.27
CA LEU A 275 -9.65 -1.75 -9.15
C LEU A 275 -9.16 -0.85 -10.29
N HIS A 276 -7.84 -0.77 -10.47
CA HIS A 276 -7.23 0.13 -11.45
C HIS A 276 -7.49 -0.30 -12.89
N ILE A 277 -7.52 -1.60 -13.16
CA ILE A 277 -7.96 -2.11 -14.48
C ILE A 277 -9.38 -1.64 -14.78
N ARG A 278 -10.32 -1.83 -13.84
CA ARG A 278 -11.71 -1.36 -14.04
C ARG A 278 -11.78 0.14 -14.26
N ALA A 279 -11.01 0.93 -13.51
CA ALA A 279 -10.95 2.38 -13.68
C ALA A 279 -10.39 2.78 -15.04
N ASN A 280 -9.28 2.17 -15.46
CA ASN A 280 -8.68 2.43 -16.77
C ASN A 280 -9.57 2.01 -17.94
N VAL A 281 -10.24 0.86 -17.86
CA VAL A 281 -11.17 0.39 -18.90
C VAL A 281 -12.40 1.29 -18.98
N ASN A 282 -13.00 1.65 -17.84
CA ASN A 282 -14.25 2.41 -17.81
C ASN A 282 -14.04 3.92 -18.01
N GLY A 283 -12.96 4.47 -17.46
CA GLY A 283 -12.59 5.89 -17.61
C GLY A 283 -11.69 6.11 -18.83
N GLY A 284 -10.43 5.65 -18.76
CA GLY A 284 -9.41 5.97 -19.75
C GLY A 284 -9.77 5.58 -21.18
N ARG A 285 -10.02 4.31 -21.45
CA ARG A 285 -10.29 3.83 -22.81
C ARG A 285 -11.65 4.25 -23.35
N LYS A 286 -12.69 4.23 -22.52
CA LYS A 286 -14.06 4.53 -22.97
C LYS A 286 -14.36 6.00 -23.08
N THR A 287 -13.78 6.84 -22.23
CA THR A 287 -14.10 8.27 -22.17
C THR A 287 -12.99 9.15 -22.71
N ASP A 288 -11.73 8.86 -22.42
CA ASP A 288 -10.60 9.72 -22.73
C ASP A 288 -9.79 9.26 -23.94
N PHE A 289 -10.08 8.05 -24.47
CA PHE A 289 -9.39 7.45 -25.61
C PHE A 289 -7.88 7.28 -25.41
N LEU A 290 -7.44 7.12 -24.15
CA LEU A 290 -6.05 6.91 -23.79
C LEU A 290 -5.84 5.46 -23.33
N ASP A 291 -4.67 4.92 -23.65
CA ASP A 291 -4.29 3.61 -23.16
C ASP A 291 -4.06 3.63 -21.65
N GLY A 292 -4.32 2.49 -21.00
CA GLY A 292 -4.15 2.34 -19.57
C GLY A 292 -2.69 2.13 -19.19
N GLN A 293 -2.34 2.68 -18.02
CA GLN A 293 -1.06 2.41 -17.36
C GLN A 293 -1.34 2.04 -15.91
N MET A 294 -0.76 0.93 -15.45
CA MET A 294 -1.02 0.39 -14.11
C MET A 294 -0.21 1.06 -12.99
N GLY A 295 0.60 2.04 -13.33
CA GLY A 295 1.36 2.83 -12.38
C GLY A 295 2.60 2.15 -11.83
N TRP A 296 2.98 2.55 -10.63
CA TRP A 296 4.22 2.18 -9.97
C TRP A 296 4.06 0.89 -9.18
N TRP A 297 4.50 -0.22 -9.74
CA TRP A 297 4.42 -1.52 -9.09
C TRP A 297 5.79 -1.99 -8.59
N ALA A 298 5.83 -2.70 -7.47
CA ALA A 298 7.07 -3.21 -6.88
C ALA A 298 6.96 -4.70 -6.53
N PRO A 299 7.96 -5.52 -6.87
CA PRO A 299 8.14 -6.84 -6.29
C PRO A 299 8.63 -6.69 -4.84
N GLN A 300 7.74 -6.31 -3.96
CA GLN A 300 8.01 -5.92 -2.58
C GLN A 300 8.77 -6.99 -1.81
N LEU A 301 9.87 -6.61 -1.17
CA LEU A 301 10.60 -7.45 -0.22
C LEU A 301 10.11 -7.24 1.21
N ALA A 302 10.21 -8.28 2.03
CA ALA A 302 9.77 -8.24 3.42
C ALA A 302 10.55 -7.23 4.25
N THR A 303 9.82 -6.63 5.19
CA THR A 303 10.35 -5.87 6.33
C THR A 303 9.58 -6.28 7.59
N LYS A 304 9.98 -5.78 8.76
CA LYS A 304 9.19 -6.01 9.99
C LYS A 304 7.73 -5.51 9.90
N ALA A 305 7.41 -4.65 8.93
CA ALA A 305 6.09 -4.05 8.78
C ALA A 305 5.26 -4.62 7.62
N ILE A 306 5.87 -5.34 6.67
CA ILE A 306 5.22 -5.87 5.47
C ILE A 306 5.84 -7.21 5.08
N ARG A 307 5.06 -8.07 4.39
CA ARG A 307 5.53 -9.34 3.81
C ARG A 307 6.07 -9.13 2.40
N SER A 308 6.91 -10.05 1.92
CA SER A 308 7.27 -10.11 0.51
C SER A 308 6.03 -10.40 -0.35
N ARG A 309 6.03 -9.89 -1.59
CA ARG A 309 5.10 -10.38 -2.61
C ARG A 309 5.52 -11.76 -3.07
N SER A 310 4.57 -12.66 -3.13
CA SER A 310 4.80 -13.99 -3.66
C SER A 310 4.73 -14.02 -5.19
N LEU A 311 5.34 -15.02 -5.81
CA LEU A 311 5.36 -15.12 -7.28
C LEU A 311 3.96 -15.22 -7.89
N ASP A 312 2.98 -15.82 -7.21
CA ASP A 312 1.59 -15.83 -7.67
C ASP A 312 0.95 -14.43 -7.72
N GLU A 313 1.37 -13.51 -6.83
CA GLU A 313 0.92 -12.11 -6.89
C GLU A 313 1.60 -11.35 -8.03
N VAL A 314 2.90 -11.61 -8.25
CA VAL A 314 3.66 -11.06 -9.38
C VAL A 314 3.07 -11.53 -10.70
N GLU A 315 2.77 -12.82 -10.80
CA GLU A 315 2.21 -13.41 -12.02
C GLU A 315 0.80 -12.90 -12.31
N TYR A 316 -0.01 -12.74 -11.29
CA TYR A 316 -1.33 -12.11 -11.46
C TYR A 316 -1.21 -10.72 -12.07
N PHE A 317 -0.31 -9.88 -11.53
CA PHE A 317 -0.02 -8.55 -12.04
C PHE A 317 0.41 -8.59 -13.52
N ALA A 318 1.44 -9.34 -13.84
CA ALA A 318 1.96 -9.45 -15.21
C ALA A 318 0.90 -9.99 -16.19
N ALA A 319 0.15 -11.02 -15.76
CA ALA A 319 -0.92 -11.62 -16.55
C ALA A 319 -2.04 -10.64 -16.88
N LYS A 320 -2.50 -9.86 -15.87
CA LYS A 320 -3.58 -8.88 -16.09
C LYS A 320 -3.12 -7.72 -16.94
N ASN A 321 -1.91 -7.20 -16.75
CA ASN A 321 -1.35 -6.18 -17.63
C ASN A 321 -1.27 -6.67 -19.08
N ALA A 322 -0.80 -7.88 -19.30
CA ALA A 322 -0.75 -8.48 -20.63
C ALA A 322 -2.15 -8.70 -21.21
N GLY A 323 -3.12 -9.15 -20.40
CA GLY A 323 -4.49 -9.39 -20.81
C GLY A 323 -5.23 -8.14 -21.27
N TYR A 324 -5.00 -7.03 -20.61
CA TYR A 324 -5.62 -5.75 -20.92
C TYR A 324 -4.78 -4.84 -21.84
N ASP A 325 -3.58 -5.28 -22.20
CA ASP A 325 -2.61 -4.49 -22.96
C ASP A 325 -2.33 -3.13 -22.31
N PHE A 326 -1.99 -3.16 -21.02
CA PHE A 326 -1.65 -1.99 -20.23
C PHE A 326 -0.15 -1.87 -20.02
N ALA A 327 0.37 -0.64 -20.02
CA ALA A 327 1.72 -0.34 -19.61
C ALA A 327 1.85 -0.39 -18.08
N MET A 328 3.07 -0.52 -17.59
CA MET A 328 3.40 -0.51 -16.16
C MET A 328 4.74 0.17 -15.90
N SER A 329 4.95 0.63 -14.68
CA SER A 329 6.22 1.11 -14.17
C SER A 329 6.68 0.22 -13.03
N LEU A 330 7.93 -0.24 -13.06
CA LEU A 330 8.53 -1.03 -11.99
C LEU A 330 9.40 -0.14 -11.09
N GLN A 331 9.25 -0.33 -9.78
CA GLN A 331 10.07 0.33 -8.76
C GLN A 331 10.48 -0.64 -7.66
N GLY A 332 11.34 -0.22 -6.75
CA GLY A 332 11.71 -1.02 -5.58
C GLY A 332 12.47 -2.31 -5.92
N ILE A 333 13.14 -2.35 -7.07
CA ILE A 333 14.03 -3.41 -7.49
C ILE A 333 15.44 -2.98 -7.15
N ASP A 334 16.28 -3.91 -6.67
CA ASP A 334 17.71 -3.67 -6.48
C ASP A 334 18.49 -4.34 -7.62
N ALA A 335 19.25 -3.54 -8.38
CA ALA A 335 20.07 -4.02 -9.48
C ALA A 335 21.51 -4.40 -9.07
N ASN A 336 21.84 -4.35 -7.78
CA ASN A 336 23.16 -4.76 -7.30
C ASN A 336 23.25 -6.28 -7.20
N ALA A 337 24.00 -6.89 -8.09
CA ALA A 337 24.06 -8.34 -8.33
C ALA A 337 24.40 -9.22 -7.11
N GLY A 338 24.91 -8.68 -6.01
CA GLY A 338 25.19 -9.44 -4.78
C GLY A 338 24.08 -9.36 -3.73
N LEU A 339 23.02 -8.58 -3.97
CA LEU A 339 21.97 -8.30 -2.99
C LEU A 339 20.57 -8.65 -3.48
N ILE A 340 20.42 -9.16 -4.71
CA ILE A 340 19.12 -9.48 -5.29
C ILE A 340 18.68 -10.86 -4.81
N PRO A 341 17.59 -10.95 -4.02
CA PRO A 341 17.01 -12.24 -3.65
C PRO A 341 16.50 -13.01 -4.88
N ASP A 342 16.55 -14.35 -4.83
CA ASP A 342 16.09 -15.23 -5.92
C ASP A 342 14.64 -14.95 -6.32
N LEU A 343 13.79 -14.57 -5.37
CA LEU A 343 12.40 -14.17 -5.63
C LEU A 343 12.32 -12.96 -6.57
N GLN A 344 13.16 -11.96 -6.36
CA GLN A 344 13.19 -10.75 -7.21
C GLN A 344 13.67 -11.08 -8.62
N GLU A 345 14.70 -11.93 -8.76
CA GLU A 345 15.18 -12.40 -10.05
C GLU A 345 14.09 -13.16 -10.83
N LYS A 346 13.39 -14.08 -10.14
CA LYS A 346 12.26 -14.79 -10.74
C LYS A 346 11.13 -13.85 -11.14
N ALA A 347 10.82 -12.85 -10.30
CA ALA A 347 9.80 -11.85 -10.58
C ALA A 347 10.14 -11.02 -11.83
N VAL A 348 11.35 -10.51 -11.93
CA VAL A 348 11.82 -9.72 -13.09
C VAL A 348 11.78 -10.54 -14.38
N THR A 349 12.24 -11.78 -14.32
CA THR A 349 12.23 -12.70 -15.46
C THR A 349 10.79 -13.00 -15.92
N LEU A 350 9.91 -13.29 -14.98
CA LEU A 350 8.50 -13.59 -15.25
C LEU A 350 7.78 -12.40 -15.88
N ILE A 351 7.91 -11.20 -15.31
CA ILE A 351 7.36 -9.97 -15.88
C ILE A 351 7.90 -9.77 -17.30
N GLY A 352 9.19 -9.99 -17.50
CA GLY A 352 9.83 -9.86 -18.80
C GLY A 352 9.24 -10.77 -19.87
N TRP A 353 8.86 -12.01 -19.55
CA TRP A 353 8.19 -12.89 -20.50
C TRP A 353 6.79 -12.41 -20.85
N TYR A 354 5.98 -12.04 -19.87
CA TYR A 354 4.64 -11.51 -20.12
C TYR A 354 4.69 -10.24 -20.98
N GLU A 355 5.60 -9.34 -20.68
CA GLU A 355 5.72 -8.05 -21.38
C GLU A 355 6.18 -8.23 -22.84
N ARG A 356 7.16 -9.11 -23.11
CA ARG A 356 7.57 -9.43 -24.47
C ARG A 356 6.44 -10.05 -25.29
N PHE A 357 5.70 -11.01 -24.70
CA PHE A 357 4.57 -11.63 -25.40
C PHE A 357 3.44 -10.65 -25.64
N ARG A 358 3.19 -9.73 -24.71
CA ARG A 358 2.23 -8.64 -24.87
C ARG A 358 2.61 -7.72 -26.04
N LEU A 359 3.83 -7.19 -26.02
CA LEU A 359 4.34 -6.28 -27.06
C LEU A 359 4.36 -6.94 -28.45
N ALA A 360 4.71 -8.22 -28.53
CA ALA A 360 4.66 -8.99 -29.76
C ALA A 360 3.25 -9.44 -30.15
N ARG A 361 2.21 -9.21 -29.31
CA ARG A 361 0.85 -9.72 -29.49
C ARG A 361 0.83 -11.21 -29.76
N ALA A 362 1.63 -11.96 -29.00
CA ALA A 362 1.94 -13.36 -29.26
C ALA A 362 1.01 -14.35 -28.55
N PHE A 363 0.24 -13.92 -27.55
CA PHE A 363 -0.64 -14.82 -26.80
C PHE A 363 -1.72 -15.44 -27.66
N ALA A 364 -1.97 -16.73 -27.46
CA ALA A 364 -3.08 -17.43 -28.09
C ALA A 364 -4.43 -16.84 -27.64
N PRO A 365 -5.47 -16.78 -28.49
CA PRO A 365 -6.74 -16.12 -28.18
C PRO A 365 -7.42 -16.60 -26.89
N ASP A 366 -7.39 -17.90 -26.61
CA ASP A 366 -7.96 -18.47 -25.38
C ASP A 366 -7.18 -18.05 -24.14
N VAL A 367 -5.84 -17.99 -24.26
CA VAL A 367 -4.98 -17.50 -23.18
C VAL A 367 -5.22 -16.00 -22.96
N GLN A 368 -5.28 -15.21 -24.03
CA GLN A 368 -5.58 -13.76 -23.92
C GLN A 368 -6.90 -13.51 -23.18
N LYS A 369 -7.90 -14.34 -23.39
CA LYS A 369 -9.17 -14.25 -22.66
C LYS A 369 -9.02 -14.56 -21.17
N GLU A 370 -8.25 -15.59 -20.81
CA GLU A 370 -7.94 -15.91 -19.40
C GLU A 370 -7.17 -14.76 -18.72
N LEU A 371 -6.16 -14.22 -19.40
CA LEU A 371 -5.39 -13.09 -18.92
C LEU A 371 -6.29 -11.85 -18.69
N ALA A 372 -7.23 -11.58 -19.60
CA ALA A 372 -8.16 -10.46 -19.53
C ALA A 372 -9.37 -10.68 -18.59
N THR A 373 -9.40 -11.78 -17.83
CA THR A 373 -10.50 -12.06 -16.90
C THR A 373 -10.04 -11.79 -15.46
N LEU A 374 -10.61 -10.76 -14.82
CA LEU A 374 -10.28 -10.42 -13.43
C LEU A 374 -10.63 -11.56 -12.47
N GLY A 375 -9.76 -11.82 -11.51
CA GLY A 375 -9.89 -12.91 -10.55
C GLY A 375 -9.46 -14.28 -11.08
N HIS A 376 -9.16 -14.43 -12.38
CA HIS A 376 -8.58 -15.66 -12.92
C HIS A 376 -7.08 -15.69 -12.69
N GLU A 377 -6.64 -16.73 -12.03
CA GLU A 377 -5.23 -17.01 -11.74
C GLU A 377 -4.68 -17.96 -12.83
N GLY A 378 -3.39 -17.89 -13.08
CA GLY A 378 -2.72 -18.80 -14.01
C GLY A 378 -1.21 -18.73 -13.87
N GLU A 379 -0.54 -19.60 -14.58
CA GLU A 379 0.91 -19.76 -14.58
C GLU A 379 1.42 -19.91 -16.01
N LEU A 380 2.36 -19.05 -16.40
CA LEU A 380 3.10 -19.10 -17.65
C LEU A 380 4.39 -19.90 -17.44
N ARG A 381 4.59 -20.95 -18.21
CA ARG A 381 5.78 -21.82 -18.08
C ARG A 381 6.23 -22.41 -19.38
N GLN A 382 7.48 -22.85 -19.43
CA GLN A 382 7.95 -23.70 -20.49
C GLN A 382 7.72 -25.18 -20.16
N ASN A 383 7.24 -25.93 -21.12
CA ASN A 383 7.17 -27.38 -21.01
C ASN A 383 8.60 -27.96 -20.99
N PRO A 384 9.02 -28.66 -19.92
CA PRO A 384 10.39 -29.09 -19.76
C PRO A 384 10.84 -30.14 -20.81
N LYS A 385 9.88 -30.80 -21.48
CA LYS A 385 10.18 -31.82 -22.51
C LYS A 385 10.24 -31.24 -23.91
N THR A 386 9.42 -30.25 -24.20
CA THR A 386 9.25 -29.71 -25.56
C THR A 386 9.83 -28.31 -25.74
N GLY A 387 10.09 -27.60 -24.64
CA GLY A 387 10.45 -26.17 -24.63
C GLY A 387 9.31 -25.23 -25.02
N ALA A 388 8.12 -25.76 -25.34
CA ALA A 388 6.98 -24.95 -25.74
C ALA A 388 6.42 -24.16 -24.56
N TRP A 389 5.99 -22.92 -24.83
CA TRP A 389 5.31 -22.10 -23.82
C TRP A 389 3.87 -22.57 -23.62
N GLU A 390 3.52 -22.79 -22.37
CA GLU A 390 2.21 -23.22 -21.90
C GLU A 390 1.66 -22.23 -20.86
N TYR A 391 0.34 -22.05 -20.87
CA TYR A 391 -0.38 -21.36 -19.81
C TYR A 391 -1.31 -22.33 -19.10
N ALA A 392 -1.20 -22.41 -17.78
CA ALA A 392 -2.04 -23.28 -16.95
C ALA A 392 -2.93 -22.42 -16.04
N PRO A 393 -4.26 -22.40 -16.22
CA PRO A 393 -5.15 -21.79 -15.24
C PRO A 393 -4.96 -22.42 -13.87
N LEU A 394 -4.90 -21.58 -12.82
CA LEU A 394 -4.68 -21.99 -11.43
C LEU A 394 -5.94 -21.79 -10.59
N ARG A 395 -6.11 -22.69 -9.64
CA ARG A 395 -6.95 -22.46 -8.48
C ARG A 395 -6.06 -22.48 -7.25
N ILE A 396 -5.99 -21.35 -6.55
CA ILE A 396 -5.23 -21.21 -5.31
C ILE A 396 -6.16 -21.42 -4.12
N ILE A 397 -5.86 -22.43 -3.30
CA ILE A 397 -6.54 -22.71 -2.05
C ILE A 397 -5.65 -22.16 -0.95
N ARG A 398 -6.08 -21.09 -0.32
CA ARG A 398 -5.34 -20.36 0.68
C ARG A 398 -5.96 -20.56 2.06
N GLN A 399 -5.13 -20.89 3.04
CA GLN A 399 -5.55 -21.04 4.43
C GLN A 399 -4.58 -20.33 5.36
N ARG A 400 -5.11 -19.45 6.21
CA ARG A 400 -4.36 -18.83 7.30
C ARG A 400 -4.61 -19.59 8.60
N ILE A 401 -3.54 -19.88 9.31
CA ILE A 401 -3.51 -20.49 10.63
C ILE A 401 -3.13 -19.40 11.62
N LEU A 402 -4.02 -19.05 12.53
CA LEU A 402 -3.83 -17.96 13.51
C LEU A 402 -3.49 -18.50 14.91
N GLY A 403 -3.46 -19.80 15.09
CA GLY A 403 -3.17 -20.50 16.33
C GLY A 403 -3.76 -21.90 16.36
N GLU A 404 -3.54 -22.63 17.42
CA GLU A 404 -4.12 -23.96 17.60
C GLU A 404 -5.65 -23.89 17.65
N GLY A 405 -6.31 -24.67 16.78
CA GLY A 405 -7.76 -24.70 16.63
C GLY A 405 -8.35 -23.48 15.93
N VAL A 406 -7.51 -22.58 15.36
CA VAL A 406 -7.97 -21.44 14.58
C VAL A 406 -7.37 -21.50 13.18
N GLY A 407 -8.11 -22.06 12.24
CA GLY A 407 -7.70 -22.23 10.85
C GLY A 407 -6.74 -23.40 10.60
N ASP A 408 -6.38 -24.20 11.60
CA ASP A 408 -5.45 -25.33 11.49
C ASP A 408 -6.04 -26.54 10.78
N ARG A 409 -7.34 -26.53 10.50
CA ARG A 409 -8.07 -27.57 9.76
C ARG A 409 -8.97 -26.94 8.72
N TRP A 410 -8.87 -27.44 7.50
CA TRP A 410 -9.74 -26.96 6.40
C TRP A 410 -9.99 -28.09 5.39
N THR A 411 -10.92 -27.83 4.48
CA THR A 411 -11.26 -28.77 3.41
C THR A 411 -11.32 -28.04 2.07
N CYS A 412 -11.04 -28.78 1.01
CA CYS A 412 -11.35 -28.37 -0.34
C CYS A 412 -11.99 -29.52 -1.13
N ARG A 413 -12.83 -29.18 -2.10
CA ARG A 413 -13.46 -30.17 -2.97
C ARG A 413 -13.02 -29.96 -4.42
N LEU A 414 -12.63 -31.06 -5.07
CA LEU A 414 -12.20 -31.10 -6.46
C LEU A 414 -13.11 -32.00 -7.28
N LYS A 415 -13.26 -31.68 -8.58
CA LYS A 415 -14.06 -32.47 -9.54
C LYS A 415 -13.31 -33.68 -10.09
N LYS A 416 -11.97 -33.71 -9.98
CA LYS A 416 -11.10 -34.80 -10.43
C LYS A 416 -9.79 -34.77 -9.60
N ALA A 417 -9.07 -35.89 -9.60
CA ALA A 417 -7.74 -35.95 -9.00
C ALA A 417 -6.75 -35.12 -9.86
N VAL A 418 -5.88 -34.32 -9.18
CA VAL A 418 -4.89 -33.46 -9.83
C VAL A 418 -3.59 -33.37 -9.02
N PRO A 419 -2.43 -33.26 -9.67
CA PRO A 419 -1.21 -32.84 -9.01
C PRO A 419 -1.38 -31.43 -8.43
N ALA A 420 -0.67 -31.15 -7.35
CA ALA A 420 -0.70 -29.83 -6.71
C ALA A 420 0.70 -29.42 -6.25
N THR A 421 0.95 -28.12 -6.21
CA THR A 421 2.10 -27.49 -5.57
C THR A 421 1.66 -26.95 -4.21
N LEU A 422 2.54 -26.97 -3.27
CA LEU A 422 2.28 -26.54 -1.89
C LEU A 422 3.29 -25.47 -1.49
N ARG A 423 2.81 -24.43 -0.82
CA ARG A 423 3.65 -23.44 -0.14
C ARG A 423 3.20 -23.33 1.30
N ILE A 424 4.14 -23.38 2.23
CA ILE A 424 3.93 -23.17 3.66
C ILE A 424 4.83 -22.01 4.08
N GLU A 425 4.24 -20.94 4.55
CA GLU A 425 4.93 -19.78 5.12
C GLU A 425 4.66 -19.73 6.62
N THR A 426 5.71 -19.70 7.43
CA THR A 426 5.58 -19.54 8.88
C THR A 426 5.50 -18.07 9.23
N PHE A 427 4.68 -17.74 10.22
CA PHE A 427 4.44 -16.37 10.62
C PHE A 427 5.16 -16.03 11.92
N TYR A 428 5.46 -14.74 12.08
CA TYR A 428 5.92 -14.19 13.35
C TYR A 428 4.88 -14.35 14.43
N ASN A 429 5.33 -14.30 15.68
CA ASN A 429 4.47 -14.23 16.86
C ASN A 429 4.52 -12.84 17.50
N LEU A 430 3.64 -12.62 18.45
CA LEU A 430 3.66 -11.47 19.34
C LEU A 430 4.36 -11.80 20.65
N SER A 431 4.77 -10.77 21.38
CA SER A 431 5.23 -10.92 22.76
C SER A 431 4.16 -11.59 23.62
N PRO A 432 4.52 -12.29 24.71
CA PRO A 432 3.55 -12.95 25.57
C PRO A 432 2.40 -12.02 25.98
N PHE A 433 1.19 -12.57 26.06
CA PHE A 433 -0.02 -11.81 26.41
C PHE A 433 0.09 -11.06 27.73
N GLU A 434 0.81 -11.62 28.72
CA GLU A 434 1.05 -11.01 30.03
C GLU A 434 2.33 -10.13 30.06
N SER A 435 2.86 -9.77 28.90
CA SER A 435 4.03 -8.86 28.84
C SER A 435 3.73 -7.52 29.54
N PRO A 436 4.62 -7.03 30.41
CA PRO A 436 4.44 -5.74 31.06
C PRO A 436 4.46 -4.56 30.07
N ALA A 437 4.98 -4.76 28.87
CA ALA A 437 4.97 -3.77 27.77
C ALA A 437 3.68 -3.80 26.94
N ALA A 438 2.73 -4.68 27.23
CA ALA A 438 1.46 -4.78 26.54
C ALA A 438 0.57 -3.56 26.82
N THR A 439 -0.04 -3.00 25.77
CA THR A 439 -1.00 -1.89 25.90
C THR A 439 -2.42 -2.43 25.75
N LYS A 440 -3.29 -2.13 26.73
CA LYS A 440 -4.72 -2.47 26.59
C LYS A 440 -5.36 -1.63 25.50
N VAL A 441 -5.97 -2.29 24.53
CA VAL A 441 -6.67 -1.66 23.41
C VAL A 441 -8.17 -1.57 23.68
N PHE A 442 -8.75 -2.69 24.17
CA PHE A 442 -10.16 -2.78 24.48
C PHE A 442 -10.38 -3.77 25.64
N ASP A 443 -11.18 -3.39 26.63
CA ASP A 443 -11.54 -4.19 27.81
C ASP A 443 -13.02 -4.01 28.17
N GLY A 444 -13.49 -4.61 29.26
CA GLY A 444 -14.87 -4.52 29.71
C GLY A 444 -15.35 -3.07 29.93
N ALA A 445 -14.51 -2.20 30.49
CA ALA A 445 -14.84 -0.80 30.68
C ALA A 445 -14.93 -0.04 29.34
N ALA A 446 -14.07 -0.40 28.38
CA ALA A 446 -14.12 0.13 27.05
C ALA A 446 -15.41 -0.28 26.32
N PHE A 447 -15.83 -1.54 26.43
CA PHE A 447 -17.10 -2.01 25.85
C PHE A 447 -18.32 -1.29 26.46
N ALA A 448 -18.32 -1.05 27.77
CA ALA A 448 -19.41 -0.35 28.46
C ALA A 448 -19.57 1.11 28.03
N SER A 449 -18.48 1.77 27.66
CA SER A 449 -18.44 3.20 27.27
C SER A 449 -18.42 3.45 25.78
N ALA A 450 -18.20 2.43 24.95
CA ALA A 450 -18.09 2.57 23.51
C ALA A 450 -19.44 2.85 22.85
N LYS A 451 -19.39 3.62 21.76
CA LYS A 451 -20.54 3.83 20.89
C LYS A 451 -20.89 2.52 20.17
N ARG A 452 -22.16 2.14 20.19
CA ARG A 452 -22.68 1.03 19.38
C ARG A 452 -22.94 1.49 17.96
N VAL A 453 -22.57 0.66 17.00
CA VAL A 453 -22.77 0.90 15.56
C VAL A 453 -23.26 -0.38 14.91
N ALA A 454 -24.20 -0.27 13.96
CA ALA A 454 -24.81 -1.44 13.34
C ALA A 454 -25.37 -1.14 11.95
N ALA A 455 -25.50 -2.17 11.10
CA ALA A 455 -26.12 -2.09 9.79
C ALA A 455 -27.58 -2.57 9.84
N GLY A 456 -28.50 -1.75 9.34
CA GLY A 456 -29.91 -2.13 9.18
C GLY A 456 -30.53 -2.59 10.49
N LYS A 457 -31.10 -3.80 10.50
CA LYS A 457 -31.73 -4.43 11.67
C LYS A 457 -30.77 -5.42 12.37
N THR A 458 -29.49 -5.10 12.47
CA THR A 458 -28.53 -5.84 13.30
C THR A 458 -28.34 -5.12 14.64
N SER A 459 -28.00 -5.87 15.66
CA SER A 459 -27.68 -5.30 16.97
C SER A 459 -26.60 -6.08 17.68
N VAL A 460 -25.91 -5.43 18.62
CA VAL A 460 -24.86 -6.01 19.45
C VAL A 460 -24.98 -5.53 20.89
N ALA A 461 -24.70 -6.40 21.83
CA ALA A 461 -24.59 -6.06 23.24
C ALA A 461 -23.30 -6.61 23.83
N ALA A 462 -22.79 -5.93 24.85
CA ALA A 462 -21.67 -6.35 25.65
C ALA A 462 -22.05 -6.34 27.13
N ALA A 463 -21.66 -7.37 27.84
CA ALA A 463 -21.87 -7.50 29.28
C ALA A 463 -20.61 -8.06 29.96
N ALA A 464 -20.18 -7.43 31.06
CA ALA A 464 -19.14 -8.00 31.90
C ALA A 464 -19.64 -9.31 32.50
N THR A 465 -18.78 -10.33 32.51
CA THR A 465 -19.07 -11.63 33.11
C THR A 465 -17.78 -12.27 33.61
N SER A 466 -17.89 -13.37 34.34
CA SER A 466 -16.74 -14.17 34.75
C SER A 466 -16.80 -15.55 34.14
N ASP A 467 -15.66 -16.04 33.69
CA ASP A 467 -15.49 -17.40 33.15
C ASP A 467 -14.53 -18.19 34.04
N PRO A 468 -14.81 -19.47 34.35
CA PRO A 468 -13.97 -20.26 35.25
C PRO A 468 -12.52 -20.45 34.78
N GLU A 469 -12.27 -20.40 33.46
CA GLU A 469 -10.93 -20.60 32.88
C GLU A 469 -10.14 -19.28 32.72
N ARG A 470 -10.85 -18.15 32.58
CA ARG A 470 -10.23 -16.86 32.20
C ARG A 470 -10.54 -15.70 33.14
N GLY A 471 -11.34 -15.92 34.18
CA GLY A 471 -11.73 -14.84 35.13
C GLY A 471 -12.64 -13.82 34.47
N ASP A 472 -12.34 -12.54 34.65
CA ASP A 472 -13.17 -11.43 34.14
C ASP A 472 -13.05 -11.32 32.62
N VAL A 473 -14.17 -11.44 31.94
CA VAL A 473 -14.29 -11.40 30.47
C VAL A 473 -15.51 -10.57 30.05
N THR A 474 -15.60 -10.26 28.77
CA THR A 474 -16.77 -9.59 28.19
C THR A 474 -17.54 -10.58 27.32
N ARG A 475 -18.82 -10.78 27.61
CA ARG A 475 -19.75 -11.50 26.73
C ARG A 475 -20.24 -10.53 25.65
N LEU A 476 -20.04 -10.91 24.38
CA LEU A 476 -20.62 -10.22 23.24
C LEU A 476 -21.72 -11.07 22.64
N THR A 477 -22.89 -10.48 22.47
CA THR A 477 -24.03 -11.10 21.79
C THR A 477 -24.46 -10.27 20.60
N ALA A 478 -24.86 -10.92 19.50
CA ALA A 478 -25.36 -10.21 18.32
C ALA A 478 -26.62 -10.87 17.75
N PHE A 479 -27.47 -10.03 17.14
CA PHE A 479 -28.71 -10.42 16.47
C PHE A 479 -28.73 -9.86 15.05
N ASN A 480 -29.36 -10.59 14.14
CA ASN A 480 -29.53 -10.20 12.75
C ASN A 480 -30.96 -10.45 12.27
N ASP A 481 -31.72 -9.38 12.14
CA ASP A 481 -33.10 -9.37 11.64
C ASP A 481 -33.22 -8.81 10.23
N THR A 482 -32.10 -8.72 9.50
CA THR A 482 -32.07 -8.23 8.11
C THR A 482 -32.57 -9.24 7.10
N GLY A 483 -32.67 -10.53 7.48
CA GLY A 483 -33.01 -11.63 6.59
C GLY A 483 -31.86 -12.13 5.71
N ALA A 484 -30.68 -11.51 5.78
CA ALA A 484 -29.49 -11.90 5.04
C ALA A 484 -28.26 -11.86 5.93
N THR A 485 -27.35 -12.83 5.76
CA THR A 485 -26.07 -12.86 6.49
C THR A 485 -25.08 -11.86 5.91
N ARG A 486 -24.99 -11.76 4.56
CA ARG A 486 -24.05 -10.86 3.91
C ARG A 486 -24.36 -9.38 4.21
N GLY A 487 -23.36 -8.68 4.73
CA GLY A 487 -23.49 -7.26 5.10
C GLY A 487 -24.19 -7.02 6.43
N ALA A 488 -24.53 -8.07 7.17
CA ALA A 488 -25.04 -7.97 8.54
C ALA A 488 -23.86 -7.79 9.49
N TRP A 489 -23.64 -6.57 9.97
CA TRP A 489 -22.57 -6.24 10.90
C TRP A 489 -23.06 -5.35 12.05
N ALA A 490 -22.46 -5.50 13.21
CA ALA A 490 -22.65 -4.66 14.38
C ALA A 490 -21.42 -4.65 15.28
N GLY A 491 -21.18 -3.60 16.02
CA GLY A 491 -19.98 -3.50 16.86
C GLY A 491 -19.94 -2.28 17.77
N PHE A 492 -18.76 -2.06 18.31
CA PHE A 492 -18.43 -1.01 19.27
C PHE A 492 -17.30 -0.13 18.71
N GLU A 493 -17.40 1.17 18.93
CA GLU A 493 -16.44 2.17 18.44
C GLU A 493 -15.99 3.09 19.57
N ARG A 494 -14.69 3.31 19.68
CA ARG A 494 -14.06 4.37 20.47
C ARG A 494 -13.23 5.24 19.55
N THR A 495 -13.32 6.57 19.72
CA THR A 495 -12.63 7.55 18.89
C THR A 495 -11.83 8.52 19.72
N TRP A 496 -10.75 9.03 19.16
CA TRP A 496 -9.90 10.09 19.75
C TRP A 496 -9.61 11.14 18.68
N GLU A 497 -9.57 12.40 19.13
CA GLU A 497 -9.24 13.53 18.26
C GLU A 497 -7.87 14.10 18.62
N GLY A 498 -7.17 14.60 17.61
CA GLY A 498 -5.87 15.24 17.82
C GLY A 498 -5.96 16.48 18.72
N PRO A 499 -4.95 16.75 19.56
CA PRO A 499 -3.68 16.02 19.71
C PRO A 499 -3.72 14.80 20.67
N LYS A 500 -4.91 14.38 21.12
CA LYS A 500 -5.09 13.32 22.13
C LYS A 500 -5.32 11.95 21.51
N TYR A 501 -4.57 11.61 20.45
CA TYR A 501 -4.64 10.27 19.87
C TYR A 501 -4.22 9.17 20.85
N PHE A 502 -4.79 7.98 20.66
CA PHE A 502 -4.40 6.80 21.43
C PHE A 502 -3.10 6.21 20.86
N SER A 503 -2.15 5.88 21.74
CA SER A 503 -0.90 5.25 21.33
C SER A 503 -0.88 3.78 21.74
N VAL A 504 -0.53 2.91 20.82
CA VAL A 504 -0.22 1.50 21.11
C VAL A 504 1.30 1.24 21.07
N GLY A 505 2.11 2.29 21.09
CA GLY A 505 3.57 2.23 21.19
C GLY A 505 4.22 1.48 20.03
N GLN A 506 5.15 0.59 20.33
CA GLN A 506 5.87 -0.22 19.35
C GLN A 506 5.15 -1.55 19.03
N ALA A 507 3.83 -1.60 19.17
CA ALA A 507 3.08 -2.81 18.90
C ALA A 507 3.19 -3.24 17.43
N ALA A 508 3.32 -4.55 17.24
CA ALA A 508 3.34 -5.19 15.92
C ALA A 508 2.00 -5.86 15.58
N GLY A 509 1.11 -6.00 16.56
CA GLY A 509 -0.19 -6.62 16.40
C GLY A 509 -1.01 -6.59 17.67
N ILE A 510 -2.12 -7.31 17.64
CA ILE A 510 -3.03 -7.48 18.78
C ILE A 510 -3.19 -8.95 19.14
N GLY A 511 -3.26 -9.23 20.44
CA GLY A 511 -3.51 -10.56 20.99
C GLY A 511 -4.70 -10.55 21.95
N PHE A 512 -5.49 -11.62 21.94
CA PHE A 512 -6.61 -11.81 22.85
C PHE A 512 -7.07 -13.27 22.89
N TRP A 513 -7.81 -13.60 23.96
CA TRP A 513 -8.52 -14.85 24.06
C TRP A 513 -9.97 -14.67 23.63
N VAL A 514 -10.49 -15.60 22.84
CA VAL A 514 -11.89 -15.64 22.42
C VAL A 514 -12.48 -17.03 22.59
N LYS A 515 -13.65 -17.11 23.24
CA LYS A 515 -14.46 -18.33 23.32
C LYS A 515 -15.45 -18.29 22.19
N GLY A 516 -15.13 -19.01 21.11
CA GLY A 516 -15.99 -19.08 19.94
C GLY A 516 -17.24 -19.91 20.18
N ASP A 517 -18.30 -19.60 19.45
CA ASP A 517 -19.61 -20.28 19.48
C ASP A 517 -19.85 -21.19 18.27
N GLY A 518 -18.98 -21.13 17.25
CA GLY A 518 -19.13 -21.87 16.02
C GLY A 518 -20.11 -21.24 15.03
N SER A 519 -20.52 -19.98 15.22
CA SER A 519 -21.47 -19.25 14.37
C SER A 519 -20.96 -19.02 12.94
N GLY A 520 -19.65 -18.99 12.75
CA GLY A 520 -19.03 -18.64 11.48
C GLY A 520 -18.98 -17.15 11.19
N ALA A 521 -19.46 -16.30 12.10
CA ALA A 521 -19.34 -14.84 12.02
C ALA A 521 -17.86 -14.41 12.00
N ILE A 522 -17.59 -13.21 11.52
CA ILE A 522 -16.26 -12.62 11.47
C ILE A 522 -16.09 -11.60 12.59
N LEU A 523 -15.17 -11.84 13.49
CA LEU A 523 -14.73 -10.83 14.46
C LEU A 523 -13.63 -10.00 13.83
N ASN A 524 -13.79 -8.67 13.82
CA ASN A 524 -12.77 -7.72 13.37
C ASN A 524 -12.39 -6.77 14.49
N VAL A 525 -11.12 -6.70 14.79
CA VAL A 525 -10.55 -5.63 15.63
C VAL A 525 -9.84 -4.65 14.72
N GLN A 526 -10.46 -3.50 14.48
CA GLN A 526 -9.97 -2.48 13.57
C GLN A 526 -9.31 -1.34 14.34
N LEU A 527 -8.10 -0.97 13.95
CA LEU A 527 -7.44 0.24 14.39
C LEU A 527 -7.34 1.22 13.22
N GLU A 528 -7.57 2.50 13.49
CA GLU A 528 -7.52 3.55 12.48
C GLU A 528 -6.53 4.63 12.92
N HIS A 529 -5.75 5.17 11.99
CA HIS A 529 -4.99 6.38 12.23
C HIS A 529 -5.37 7.48 11.22
N PRO A 530 -5.33 8.76 11.61
CA PRO A 530 -5.65 9.83 10.72
C PRO A 530 -4.63 9.94 9.60
N ARG A 531 -5.10 10.03 8.38
CA ARG A 531 -4.29 10.33 7.21
C ARG A 531 -4.98 11.37 6.35
N ILE A 532 -4.20 12.13 5.61
CA ILE A 532 -4.69 13.32 4.94
C ILE A 532 -5.50 13.00 3.70
N HIS A 533 -5.21 11.91 3.03
CA HIS A 533 -5.92 11.50 1.82
C HIS A 533 -6.84 10.32 2.03
N ASP A 534 -6.47 9.39 2.90
CA ASP A 534 -7.22 8.16 3.11
C ASP A 534 -7.18 7.79 4.60
N LEU A 535 -8.32 7.40 5.12
CA LEU A 535 -8.40 6.73 6.40
C LEU A 535 -7.59 5.44 6.29
N THR A 536 -6.64 5.26 7.20
CA THR A 536 -5.87 4.04 7.23
C THR A 536 -6.37 3.14 8.34
N HIS A 537 -7.01 2.07 7.94
CA HIS A 537 -7.49 1.04 8.84
C HIS A 537 -6.53 -0.13 8.88
N ALA A 538 -6.32 -0.66 10.07
CA ALA A 538 -5.71 -1.96 10.28
C ALA A 538 -6.81 -2.94 10.68
N ASP A 539 -7.39 -3.63 9.70
CA ASP A 539 -8.38 -4.66 9.93
C ASP A 539 -7.73 -5.97 10.30
N ASN A 540 -8.21 -6.61 11.36
CA ASN A 540 -7.65 -7.83 11.92
C ASN A 540 -8.77 -8.82 12.15
N LEU A 541 -8.88 -9.82 11.27
CA LEU A 541 -10.03 -10.69 11.14
C LEU A 541 -9.82 -12.06 11.79
N VAL A 542 -10.85 -12.54 12.50
CA VAL A 542 -10.94 -13.91 13.00
C VAL A 542 -12.28 -14.49 12.63
N LYS A 543 -12.31 -15.63 11.97
CA LYS A 543 -13.53 -16.37 11.71
C LYS A 543 -13.90 -17.22 12.94
N LEU A 544 -15.12 -17.07 13.43
CA LEU A 544 -15.63 -17.74 14.61
C LEU A 544 -16.26 -19.11 14.26
N ASP A 545 -15.53 -19.96 13.55
CA ASP A 545 -15.97 -21.30 13.13
C ASP A 545 -15.52 -22.42 14.08
N PHE A 546 -15.08 -22.07 15.28
CA PHE A 546 -14.66 -22.97 16.35
C PHE A 546 -15.50 -22.76 17.62
N LYS A 547 -15.43 -23.73 18.52
CA LYS A 547 -16.05 -23.67 19.87
C LYS A 547 -14.98 -23.74 20.95
N GLY A 548 -15.26 -23.07 22.08
CA GLY A 548 -14.37 -23.00 23.25
C GLY A 548 -13.28 -21.94 23.10
N TRP A 549 -12.43 -21.83 24.14
CA TRP A 549 -11.38 -20.81 24.22
C TRP A 549 -10.25 -21.07 23.23
N ARG A 550 -9.85 -19.98 22.51
CA ARG A 550 -8.67 -19.94 21.67
C ARG A 550 -7.91 -18.64 21.91
N TYR A 551 -6.59 -18.74 21.90
CA TYR A 551 -5.71 -17.57 21.84
C TYR A 551 -5.46 -17.19 20.38
N VAL A 552 -5.56 -15.91 20.08
CA VAL A 552 -5.42 -15.38 18.72
C VAL A 552 -4.43 -14.24 18.70
N GLU A 553 -3.53 -14.28 17.72
CA GLU A 553 -2.59 -13.21 17.39
C GLU A 553 -2.85 -12.73 15.97
N LEU A 554 -2.97 -11.40 15.82
CA LEU A 554 -3.26 -10.73 14.56
C LEU A 554 -2.19 -9.64 14.34
N LEU A 555 -1.24 -9.91 13.46
CA LEU A 555 -0.13 -9.00 13.21
C LEU A 555 -0.47 -7.99 12.13
N PHE A 556 -0.06 -6.73 12.34
CA PHE A 556 -0.33 -5.64 11.40
C PHE A 556 0.37 -5.82 10.05
N ARG A 557 1.48 -6.56 10.00
CA ARG A 557 2.20 -6.89 8.75
C ARG A 557 1.49 -7.93 7.87
N GLU A 558 0.56 -8.70 8.44
CA GLU A 558 -0.12 -9.82 7.78
C GLU A 558 -1.56 -9.49 7.37
N ARG A 559 -1.91 -8.22 7.35
CA ARG A 559 -3.24 -7.78 6.91
C ARG A 559 -3.51 -8.24 5.48
N ASP A 560 -4.72 -8.65 5.23
CA ASP A 560 -5.15 -9.17 3.96
C ASP A 560 -6.32 -8.37 3.41
N VAL A 561 -6.02 -7.44 2.54
CA VAL A 561 -7.03 -6.59 1.89
C VAL A 561 -7.92 -7.41 0.96
N ASP A 562 -7.38 -8.45 0.31
CA ASP A 562 -8.17 -9.32 -0.56
C ASP A 562 -9.21 -10.11 0.24
N GLU A 563 -8.89 -10.50 1.48
CA GLU A 563 -9.87 -11.09 2.40
C GLU A 563 -10.88 -10.05 2.90
N ILE A 564 -10.40 -8.88 3.33
CA ILE A 564 -11.24 -7.79 3.84
C ILE A 564 -12.26 -7.34 2.80
N SER A 565 -11.86 -7.24 1.53
CA SER A 565 -12.73 -6.80 0.43
C SER A 565 -13.89 -7.76 0.12
N ARG A 566 -13.85 -8.99 0.64
CA ARG A 566 -14.95 -9.96 0.51
C ARG A 566 -16.17 -9.60 1.35
N TYR A 567 -16.00 -8.78 2.39
CA TYR A 567 -17.03 -8.41 3.34
C TYR A 567 -17.59 -7.00 3.07
N VAL A 568 -18.77 -6.72 3.61
CA VAL A 568 -19.34 -5.38 3.60
C VAL A 568 -19.03 -4.73 4.93
N TRP A 569 -18.27 -3.63 4.92
CA TRP A 569 -17.82 -2.91 6.11
C TRP A 569 -18.53 -1.56 6.27
N PRO A 570 -18.73 -1.09 7.51
CA PRO A 570 -19.40 0.19 7.80
C PRO A 570 -18.63 1.40 7.27
N HIS A 571 -17.33 1.37 7.41
CA HIS A 571 -16.46 2.42 6.88
C HIS A 571 -15.95 1.96 5.53
N ARG A 572 -16.64 2.37 4.48
CA ARG A 572 -16.09 2.30 3.15
C ARG A 572 -14.98 3.35 3.07
N VAL A 573 -13.77 2.93 3.30
CA VAL A 573 -12.66 3.56 2.61
C VAL A 573 -12.99 3.43 1.13
N THR A 574 -12.98 4.52 0.41
CA THR A 574 -13.30 4.53 -1.02
C THR A 574 -12.41 3.53 -1.77
N HIS A 575 -11.23 3.27 -1.22
CA HIS A 575 -10.20 2.40 -1.76
C HIS A 575 -9.47 1.65 -0.61
N PRO A 576 -10.02 0.55 -0.07
CA PRO A 576 -9.35 -0.24 0.97
C PRO A 576 -8.01 -0.80 0.49
N GLU A 577 -7.82 -0.88 -0.82
CA GLU A 577 -6.58 -1.30 -1.49
C GLU A 577 -5.40 -0.39 -1.17
N TYR A 578 -5.64 0.88 -0.81
CA TYR A 578 -4.61 1.83 -0.39
C TYR A 578 -4.25 1.75 1.09
N MET A 579 -4.52 0.64 1.74
CA MET A 579 -4.09 0.46 3.13
C MET A 579 -2.59 0.65 3.27
N ASN A 580 -2.23 1.50 4.21
CA ASN A 580 -0.85 1.76 4.58
C ASN A 580 -0.50 1.14 5.93
N ARG A 581 0.79 1.23 6.28
CA ARG A 581 1.28 0.86 7.59
C ARG A 581 0.53 1.66 8.66
N LEU A 582 0.05 0.97 9.70
CA LEU A 582 -0.55 1.62 10.86
C LEU A 582 0.48 2.51 11.58
N GLN A 583 0.10 3.74 11.89
CA GLN A 583 0.86 4.62 12.78
C GLN A 583 0.42 4.33 14.22
N THR A 584 1.22 3.56 14.92
CA THR A 584 0.88 3.02 16.24
C THR A 584 0.89 4.06 17.36
N ASP A 585 1.46 5.22 17.14
CA ASP A 585 1.54 6.36 18.08
C ASP A 585 0.36 7.34 17.96
N CYS A 586 -0.48 7.22 16.92
CA CYS A 586 -1.59 8.15 16.70
C CYS A 586 -2.87 7.45 16.22
N VAL A 587 -3.36 6.47 16.97
CA VAL A 587 -4.62 5.78 16.67
C VAL A 587 -5.81 6.70 16.94
N SER A 588 -6.62 6.98 15.92
CA SER A 588 -7.80 7.85 16.00
C SER A 588 -9.08 7.09 16.30
N ALA A 589 -9.14 5.80 16.02
CA ALA A 589 -10.27 4.96 16.40
C ALA A 589 -9.84 3.50 16.63
N VAL A 590 -10.56 2.86 17.55
CA VAL A 590 -10.53 1.40 17.73
C VAL A 590 -11.97 0.90 17.66
N ARG A 591 -12.18 -0.12 16.82
CA ARG A 591 -13.50 -0.72 16.62
C ARG A 591 -13.42 -2.23 16.80
N VAL A 592 -14.42 -2.79 17.45
CA VAL A 592 -14.60 -4.24 17.59
C VAL A 592 -15.93 -4.59 16.96
N TYR A 593 -15.89 -5.23 15.78
CA TYR A 593 -17.06 -5.59 14.99
C TYR A 593 -17.29 -7.09 14.96
N LEU A 594 -18.56 -7.48 14.91
CA LEU A 594 -19.00 -8.75 14.35
C LEU A 594 -19.58 -8.48 12.96
N ASN A 595 -19.22 -9.30 11.97
CA ASN A 595 -19.72 -9.23 10.61
C ASN A 595 -20.14 -10.61 10.11
N GLU A 596 -20.89 -10.65 9.00
CA GLU A 596 -21.52 -11.89 8.53
C GLU A 596 -22.32 -12.57 9.67
N ILE A 597 -23.02 -11.77 10.48
CA ILE A 597 -23.84 -12.26 11.59
C ILE A 597 -24.95 -13.14 11.01
N PRO A 598 -25.06 -14.43 11.42
CA PRO A 598 -26.13 -15.31 10.93
C PRO A 598 -27.51 -14.75 11.21
N VAL A 599 -28.47 -15.01 10.33
CA VAL A 599 -29.85 -14.59 10.52
C VAL A 599 -30.38 -15.18 11.82
N SER A 600 -31.00 -14.35 12.64
CA SER A 600 -31.56 -14.77 13.94
C SER A 600 -32.75 -15.71 13.75
N ALA A 601 -32.81 -16.77 14.53
CA ALA A 601 -33.92 -17.69 14.56
C ALA A 601 -35.05 -17.13 15.47
N GLY A 602 -36.28 -17.10 14.95
CA GLY A 602 -37.50 -16.71 15.72
C GLY A 602 -38.06 -15.32 15.41
N GLU A 603 -39.37 -15.19 15.44
CA GLU A 603 -40.10 -13.92 15.32
C GLU A 603 -39.99 -13.12 16.62
N GLY A 604 -39.61 -11.88 16.54
CA GLY A 604 -39.61 -10.91 17.63
C GLY A 604 -38.92 -9.63 17.20
N VAL A 605 -39.69 -8.58 16.98
CA VAL A 605 -39.17 -7.23 16.77
C VAL A 605 -38.60 -6.74 18.09
N LEU A 606 -37.30 -6.45 18.11
CA LEU A 606 -36.68 -5.68 19.20
C LEU A 606 -37.14 -4.22 19.06
N ASP A 607 -38.00 -3.79 19.95
CA ASP A 607 -38.16 -2.38 20.23
C ASP A 607 -36.87 -1.89 20.87
N SER A 608 -36.31 -0.79 20.38
CA SER A 608 -34.99 -0.27 20.78
C SER A 608 -34.84 0.04 22.28
N ASP A 609 -35.92 0.05 23.01
CA ASP A 609 -36.01 0.41 24.43
C ASP A 609 -36.38 -0.76 25.36
N SER A 610 -36.55 -1.99 24.85
CA SER A 610 -36.89 -3.12 25.70
C SER A 610 -35.69 -3.74 26.38
N THR A 611 -35.66 -3.74 27.69
CA THR A 611 -34.69 -4.42 28.56
C THR A 611 -34.88 -5.94 28.62
N ASP A 612 -35.83 -6.52 27.90
CA ASP A 612 -36.16 -7.96 27.88
C ASP A 612 -35.36 -8.72 26.81
N ALA A 613 -34.02 -8.58 26.83
CA ALA A 613 -33.11 -9.42 26.05
C ALA A 613 -33.09 -10.91 26.52
N ALA A 614 -33.86 -11.27 27.53
CA ALA A 614 -33.84 -12.58 28.17
C ALA A 614 -34.61 -13.69 27.41
N ALA A 615 -35.40 -13.36 26.39
CA ALA A 615 -36.30 -14.32 25.73
C ALA A 615 -35.81 -14.80 24.35
N ARG A 616 -34.69 -14.28 23.81
CA ARG A 616 -34.23 -14.60 22.46
C ARG A 616 -32.79 -15.11 22.46
N ASN A 617 -32.54 -16.24 21.76
CA ASN A 617 -31.21 -16.76 21.60
C ASN A 617 -30.43 -15.89 20.58
N PRO A 618 -29.27 -15.33 20.94
CA PRO A 618 -28.46 -14.55 20.02
C PRO A 618 -27.92 -15.42 18.88
N SER A 619 -27.71 -14.81 17.70
CA SER A 619 -27.11 -15.46 16.55
C SER A 619 -25.60 -15.65 16.72
N VAL A 620 -24.98 -14.77 17.52
CA VAL A 620 -23.58 -14.86 17.95
C VAL A 620 -23.53 -14.64 19.45
N ASP A 621 -22.82 -15.53 20.16
CA ASP A 621 -22.65 -15.47 21.61
C ASP A 621 -21.22 -15.90 21.98
N ILE A 622 -20.34 -14.94 22.14
CA ILE A 622 -18.92 -15.17 22.39
C ILE A 622 -18.44 -14.51 23.67
N LEU A 623 -17.34 -15.02 24.23
CA LEU A 623 -16.62 -14.33 25.31
C LEU A 623 -15.27 -13.83 24.81
N LEU A 624 -14.91 -12.63 25.21
CA LEU A 624 -13.61 -12.01 24.91
C LEU A 624 -12.88 -11.66 26.20
N SER A 625 -11.58 -11.94 26.24
CA SER A 625 -10.67 -11.30 27.20
C SER A 625 -10.48 -9.83 26.84
N GLU A 626 -9.69 -9.10 27.63
CA GLU A 626 -9.13 -7.84 27.16
C GLU A 626 -8.35 -8.06 25.86
N ILE A 627 -8.38 -7.04 24.98
CA ILE A 627 -7.60 -7.01 23.74
C ILE A 627 -6.35 -6.18 24.00
N LYS A 628 -5.17 -6.75 23.77
CA LYS A 628 -3.88 -6.11 24.03
C LYS A 628 -3.10 -5.90 22.72
N ALA A 629 -2.47 -4.75 22.59
CA ALA A 629 -1.43 -4.49 21.61
C ALA A 629 -0.08 -4.98 22.12
N LEU A 630 0.62 -5.77 21.31
CA LEU A 630 1.81 -6.53 21.69
C LEU A 630 2.94 -6.29 20.69
N GLY A 631 4.18 -6.34 21.18
CA GLY A 631 5.39 -6.22 20.35
C GLY A 631 5.63 -7.46 19.48
N LEU A 632 6.47 -7.33 18.47
CA LEU A 632 6.90 -8.44 17.61
C LEU A 632 7.83 -9.37 18.38
N LYS A 633 7.64 -10.67 18.18
CA LYS A 633 8.56 -11.73 18.60
C LYS A 633 8.97 -12.57 17.41
N GLU A 634 10.25 -12.63 17.15
CA GLU A 634 10.82 -13.56 16.19
C GLU A 634 10.79 -14.96 16.82
N THR A 635 10.28 -15.92 16.08
CA THR A 635 10.13 -17.31 16.52
C THR A 635 10.57 -18.25 15.41
N THR A 636 10.84 -19.48 15.77
CA THR A 636 11.12 -20.56 14.83
C THR A 636 10.07 -21.64 15.01
N ALA A 637 9.50 -22.11 13.92
CA ALA A 637 8.58 -23.22 13.91
C ALA A 637 9.38 -24.53 13.75
N GLU A 638 9.21 -25.42 14.71
CA GLU A 638 9.80 -26.75 14.73
C GLU A 638 8.72 -27.80 14.44
N ASP A 639 9.13 -28.99 13.99
CA ASP A 639 8.25 -30.12 13.76
C ASP A 639 6.99 -29.76 12.95
N VAL A 640 7.19 -28.94 11.90
CA VAL A 640 6.11 -28.49 11.02
C VAL A 640 5.49 -29.68 10.31
N LYS A 641 4.20 -29.89 10.52
CA LYS A 641 3.44 -31.03 9.97
C LYS A 641 2.23 -30.54 9.20
N LEU A 642 2.14 -30.95 7.95
CA LEU A 642 0.91 -30.89 7.18
C LEU A 642 0.37 -32.32 6.99
N ARG A 643 -0.91 -32.54 7.25
CA ARG A 643 -1.58 -33.79 6.92
C ARG A 643 -2.62 -33.55 5.82
N LEU A 644 -2.58 -34.37 4.80
CA LEU A 644 -3.57 -34.42 3.73
C LEU A 644 -4.31 -35.78 3.79
N ASN A 645 -5.63 -35.71 3.99
CA ASN A 645 -6.47 -36.92 4.11
C ASN A 645 -5.97 -37.94 5.19
N GLY A 646 -5.35 -37.39 6.24
CA GLY A 646 -4.78 -38.19 7.34
C GLY A 646 -3.31 -38.63 7.14
N GLN A 647 -2.79 -38.54 5.91
CA GLN A 647 -1.39 -38.85 5.61
C GLN A 647 -0.51 -37.62 5.86
N LYS A 648 0.69 -37.84 6.44
CA LYS A 648 1.68 -36.77 6.63
C LYS A 648 2.32 -36.42 5.30
N VAL A 649 2.40 -35.12 4.99
CA VAL A 649 3.26 -34.57 3.97
C VAL A 649 4.60 -34.28 4.63
N GLU A 650 5.62 -35.06 4.26
CA GLU A 650 6.94 -34.95 4.88
C GLU A 650 7.59 -33.62 4.47
N LEU A 651 7.96 -32.81 5.48
CA LEU A 651 8.84 -31.64 5.31
C LEU A 651 10.23 -32.03 5.80
N PRO A 652 11.28 -31.83 5.01
CA PRO A 652 12.63 -32.28 5.35
C PRO A 652 13.39 -31.27 6.23
N PHE A 653 12.81 -30.12 6.53
CA PHE A 653 13.44 -29.06 7.32
C PHE A 653 13.15 -29.25 8.81
N GLU A 654 14.18 -29.21 9.66
CA GLU A 654 14.03 -29.35 11.11
C GLU A 654 13.29 -28.15 11.69
N GLU A 655 13.63 -26.95 11.15
CA GLU A 655 13.06 -25.69 11.61
C GLU A 655 12.81 -24.72 10.43
N ILE A 656 11.81 -23.87 10.59
CA ILE A 656 11.49 -22.78 9.65
C ILE A 656 11.36 -21.49 10.46
N ALA A 657 12.23 -20.51 10.21
CA ALA A 657 12.17 -19.23 10.88
C ALA A 657 10.90 -18.45 10.49
N ALA A 658 10.43 -17.59 11.36
CA ALA A 658 9.25 -16.78 11.09
C ALA A 658 9.46 -15.85 9.87
N GLY A 659 8.52 -15.90 8.93
CA GLY A 659 8.58 -15.20 7.66
C GLY A 659 9.18 -16.03 6.52
N ASP A 660 9.93 -17.09 6.82
CA ASP A 660 10.46 -18.01 5.82
C ASP A 660 9.34 -18.89 5.26
N TRP A 661 9.54 -19.41 4.04
CA TRP A 661 8.57 -20.35 3.45
C TRP A 661 9.22 -21.51 2.71
N ALA A 662 8.53 -22.64 2.76
CA ALA A 662 8.88 -23.85 2.02
C ALA A 662 7.89 -24.08 0.88
N GLU A 663 8.41 -24.36 -0.33
CA GLU A 663 7.62 -24.72 -1.51
C GLU A 663 7.89 -26.16 -1.92
N LEU A 664 6.82 -26.96 -2.12
CA LEU A 664 6.88 -28.29 -2.69
C LEU A 664 6.35 -28.25 -4.12
N GLU A 665 7.23 -28.44 -5.07
CA GLU A 665 6.91 -28.51 -6.48
C GLU A 665 7.62 -29.69 -7.13
N ASP A 666 6.88 -30.50 -7.90
CA ASP A 666 7.38 -31.65 -8.67
C ASP A 666 8.26 -32.62 -7.84
N GLY A 667 7.93 -32.79 -6.54
CA GLY A 667 8.65 -33.67 -5.64
C GLY A 667 9.94 -33.09 -5.06
N VAL A 668 10.11 -31.79 -5.15
CA VAL A 668 11.26 -31.06 -4.57
C VAL A 668 10.76 -29.99 -3.61
N TRP A 669 11.27 -30.01 -2.39
CA TRP A 669 11.13 -28.92 -1.45
C TRP A 669 12.23 -27.88 -1.66
N THR A 670 11.84 -26.61 -1.63
CA THR A 670 12.77 -25.48 -1.60
C THR A 670 12.39 -24.55 -0.44
N LEU A 671 13.35 -24.25 0.42
CA LEU A 671 13.20 -23.31 1.52
C LEU A 671 13.78 -21.95 1.11
N TYR A 672 13.02 -20.90 1.37
CA TYR A 672 13.41 -19.50 1.15
C TYR A 672 13.32 -18.70 2.45
N ASP A 673 14.16 -17.70 2.60
CA ASP A 673 14.03 -16.71 3.66
C ASP A 673 12.83 -15.75 3.40
N GLU A 674 12.51 -14.89 4.37
CA GLU A 674 11.37 -13.95 4.29
C GLU A 674 11.47 -12.93 3.13
N LYS A 675 12.66 -12.73 2.56
CA LYS A 675 12.90 -11.85 1.41
C LYS A 675 12.92 -12.60 0.08
N GLY A 676 12.87 -13.92 0.11
CA GLY A 676 12.89 -14.76 -1.05
C GLY A 676 14.28 -15.22 -1.47
N GLY A 677 15.27 -15.08 -0.60
CA GLY A 677 16.59 -15.67 -0.78
C GLY A 677 16.55 -17.18 -0.60
N PHE A 678 17.18 -17.92 -1.51
CA PHE A 678 17.31 -19.38 -1.41
C PHE A 678 18.09 -19.78 -0.15
N LYS A 679 17.59 -20.75 0.59
CA LYS A 679 18.27 -21.34 1.77
C LYS A 679 18.67 -22.78 1.54
N GLU A 680 17.72 -23.65 1.21
CA GLU A 680 17.94 -25.08 1.15
C GLU A 680 16.99 -25.76 0.15
N ARG A 681 17.40 -26.91 -0.38
CA ARG A 681 16.59 -27.76 -1.25
C ARG A 681 16.71 -29.24 -0.84
N ALA A 682 15.60 -29.93 -0.83
CA ALA A 682 15.55 -31.35 -0.48
C ALA A 682 14.49 -32.12 -1.29
N ALA A 683 14.63 -33.44 -1.35
CA ALA A 683 13.60 -34.29 -1.96
C ALA A 683 12.30 -34.27 -1.15
N GLY A 684 11.18 -34.30 -1.84
CA GLY A 684 9.85 -34.30 -1.25
C GLY A 684 8.89 -35.27 -1.96
N PRO A 685 7.67 -35.47 -1.42
CA PRO A 685 6.67 -36.32 -2.04
C PRO A 685 6.03 -35.63 -3.26
N GLN A 686 5.54 -36.43 -4.19
CA GLN A 686 4.62 -35.94 -5.21
C GLN A 686 3.25 -35.68 -4.57
N LEU A 687 2.78 -34.45 -4.58
CA LEU A 687 1.49 -34.10 -3.98
C LEU A 687 0.37 -34.27 -5.00
N THR A 688 -0.64 -35.06 -4.65
CA THR A 688 -1.85 -35.23 -5.47
C THR A 688 -3.10 -35.07 -4.60
N LEU A 689 -3.98 -34.19 -4.99
CA LEU A 689 -5.31 -34.06 -4.42
C LEU A 689 -6.27 -35.02 -5.11
N LYS A 690 -7.08 -35.73 -4.34
CA LYS A 690 -8.07 -36.68 -4.86
C LYS A 690 -9.33 -35.98 -5.37
N GLU A 691 -10.11 -36.67 -6.18
CA GLU A 691 -11.47 -36.30 -6.47
C GLU A 691 -12.33 -36.28 -5.19
N GLY A 692 -13.28 -35.34 -5.11
CA GLY A 692 -14.13 -35.16 -3.95
C GLY A 692 -13.46 -34.29 -2.88
N GLU A 693 -13.75 -34.57 -1.62
CA GLU A 693 -13.28 -33.79 -0.47
C GLU A 693 -11.84 -34.18 -0.09
N ASN A 694 -10.99 -33.16 0.03
CA ASN A 694 -9.65 -33.25 0.60
C ASN A 694 -9.62 -32.51 1.93
N LYS A 695 -9.09 -33.18 2.99
CA LYS A 695 -9.01 -32.68 4.36
C LYS A 695 -7.58 -32.38 4.71
N PHE A 696 -7.33 -31.16 5.17
CA PHE A 696 -6.02 -30.70 5.62
C PHE A 696 -6.00 -30.47 7.12
N ARG A 697 -4.83 -30.70 7.72
CA ARG A 697 -4.53 -30.31 9.09
C ARG A 697 -3.07 -29.86 9.17
N TYR A 698 -2.85 -28.69 9.73
CA TYR A 698 -1.54 -28.13 10.01
C TYR A 698 -1.25 -28.21 11.51
N SER A 699 0.01 -28.44 11.87
CA SER A 699 0.53 -28.27 13.24
C SER A 699 2.02 -27.98 13.17
N ALA A 700 2.53 -27.22 14.14
CA ALA A 700 3.94 -27.00 14.37
C ALA A 700 4.15 -26.67 15.85
N ASP A 701 5.35 -26.89 16.33
CA ASP A 701 5.77 -26.49 17.66
C ASP A 701 6.52 -25.15 17.54
N VAL A 702 6.23 -24.22 18.43
CA VAL A 702 6.92 -22.92 18.49
C VAL A 702 7.44 -22.74 19.91
N SER A 703 8.75 -22.81 20.08
CA SER A 703 9.38 -22.79 21.40
C SER A 703 8.97 -21.56 22.23
N GLY A 704 8.39 -21.83 23.41
CA GLY A 704 7.98 -20.78 24.35
C GLY A 704 6.81 -19.93 23.91
N HIS A 705 5.99 -20.40 22.95
CA HIS A 705 4.81 -19.69 22.47
C HIS A 705 3.57 -20.59 22.34
N ALA A 706 2.39 -20.00 22.60
CA ALA A 706 1.11 -20.73 22.59
C ALA A 706 0.50 -20.92 21.19
N ALA A 707 1.01 -20.24 20.17
CA ALA A 707 0.40 -20.20 18.86
C ALA A 707 1.40 -20.51 17.74
N ALA A 708 1.23 -21.65 17.07
CA ALA A 708 1.88 -21.92 15.79
C ALA A 708 1.07 -21.24 14.68
N ARG A 709 1.66 -20.28 13.97
CA ARG A 709 1.01 -19.45 12.96
C ARG A 709 1.65 -19.64 11.59
N ALA A 710 0.81 -19.72 10.56
CA ALA A 710 1.29 -19.96 9.20
C ALA A 710 0.26 -19.53 8.14
N GLU A 711 0.70 -19.49 6.90
CA GLU A 711 -0.17 -19.51 5.72
C GLU A 711 0.19 -20.71 4.85
N VAL A 712 -0.83 -21.45 4.45
CA VAL A 712 -0.67 -22.55 3.50
C VAL A 712 -1.41 -22.20 2.22
N LYS A 713 -0.69 -22.23 1.09
CA LYS A 713 -1.27 -22.13 -0.26
C LYS A 713 -1.12 -23.48 -0.96
N VAL A 714 -2.20 -23.95 -1.56
CA VAL A 714 -2.19 -25.14 -2.42
C VAL A 714 -2.59 -24.69 -3.81
N PHE A 715 -1.68 -24.87 -4.76
CA PHE A 715 -1.87 -24.48 -6.16
C PHE A 715 -2.33 -25.70 -6.95
N VAL A 716 -3.53 -25.62 -7.49
CA VAL A 716 -4.15 -26.67 -8.32
C VAL A 716 -4.14 -26.22 -9.76
N ARG A 717 -3.31 -26.89 -10.58
CA ARG A 717 -3.16 -26.56 -12.00
C ARG A 717 -4.27 -27.25 -12.82
N ALA A 718 -4.93 -26.48 -13.67
CA ALA A 718 -5.78 -27.04 -14.72
C ALA A 718 -4.92 -27.60 -15.85
N LYS A 719 -5.58 -28.24 -16.87
CA LYS A 719 -4.86 -28.71 -18.05
C LYS A 719 -4.19 -27.52 -18.75
N PRO A 720 -2.88 -27.54 -18.97
CA PRO A 720 -2.18 -26.49 -19.70
C PRO A 720 -2.69 -26.38 -21.14
N MET A 721 -2.65 -25.17 -21.68
CA MET A 721 -2.93 -24.86 -23.09
C MET A 721 -1.71 -24.18 -23.71
N PRO A 722 -1.49 -24.26 -25.04
CA PRO A 722 -0.43 -23.51 -25.68
C PRO A 722 -0.56 -22.00 -25.36
N ALA A 723 0.51 -21.41 -24.83
CA ALA A 723 0.47 -20.01 -24.44
C ALA A 723 0.50 -19.05 -25.63
N LEU A 724 1.18 -19.44 -26.70
CA LEU A 724 1.41 -18.59 -27.86
C LEU A 724 0.60 -19.09 -29.07
N ALA A 725 0.14 -18.13 -29.87
CA ALA A 725 -0.45 -18.39 -31.20
C ALA A 725 0.63 -18.85 -32.18
N ASP A 726 0.23 -19.23 -33.39
CA ASP A 726 1.16 -19.42 -34.50
C ASP A 726 1.82 -18.10 -34.86
N LEU A 727 3.11 -17.97 -34.49
CA LEU A 727 3.86 -16.72 -34.62
C LEU A 727 4.22 -16.46 -36.09
N THR A 728 4.07 -15.22 -36.51
CA THR A 728 4.63 -14.71 -37.78
C THR A 728 6.16 -14.67 -37.70
N ALA A 729 6.85 -14.51 -38.83
CA ALA A 729 8.29 -14.36 -38.88
C ALA A 729 8.75 -13.10 -38.12
N GLU A 730 7.98 -12.02 -38.19
CA GLU A 730 8.24 -10.77 -37.47
C GLU A 730 8.11 -10.95 -35.95
N GLN A 731 7.05 -11.61 -35.50
CA GLN A 731 6.85 -11.93 -34.07
C GLN A 731 7.98 -12.83 -33.54
N ARG A 732 8.36 -13.86 -34.29
CA ARG A 732 9.53 -14.69 -33.91
C ARG A 732 10.80 -13.90 -33.79
N LYS A 733 11.04 -12.95 -34.70
CA LYS A 733 12.21 -12.05 -34.62
C LYS A 733 12.14 -11.14 -33.40
N ALA A 734 10.95 -10.59 -33.09
CA ALA A 734 10.75 -9.75 -31.89
C ALA A 734 10.96 -10.53 -30.59
N LEU A 735 10.62 -11.82 -30.58
CA LEU A 735 10.77 -12.72 -29.43
C LEU A 735 12.12 -13.42 -29.37
N ALA A 736 12.88 -13.44 -30.49
CA ALA A 736 14.25 -13.97 -30.53
C ALA A 736 15.17 -13.01 -29.79
N TRP A 737 15.19 -13.13 -28.47
CA TRP A 737 16.19 -12.47 -27.67
C TRP A 737 17.45 -13.32 -27.65
N GLU A 738 18.60 -12.67 -27.89
CA GLU A 738 19.90 -13.25 -27.64
C GLU A 738 19.99 -13.64 -26.15
N ALA A 739 20.10 -14.94 -25.92
CA ALA A 739 20.29 -15.55 -24.61
C ALA A 739 21.60 -15.10 -23.97
#